data_acb7207316b049d5b0351fe7eea2f89b
#
_entry.id   acb7207316b049d5b0351fe7eea2f89b
#
_cell.length_a   1.000
_cell.length_b   1.000
_cell.length_c   1.000
_cell.angle_alpha   90.00
_cell.angle_beta   90.00
_cell.angle_gamma   90.00
#
_symmetry.space_group_name_H-M   'P 1'
#
loop_
_entity.id
_entity.type
_entity.pdbx_description
1 polymer ?
#
loop_
_entity_poly.entity_id
_entity_poly.type
_entity_poly.pdbx_seq_one_letter_code
_entity_poly.pdbx_strand_id
1 'polypeptide(L)'
;MLRSFGLSASALLALGATGPLLAQSAESNGASGSGVLEEVVVTAERRTEDVQKIPASIDVRQGTELAEQGRISTTQILEDVPNVTVGFIQPGQSADNPNGNIAIRGVASTQQTGGRPGPSSTAVYVDDVYQGIGGDFDLNHVEVLRGPQGTLYGRSATGGVVAFHTNDPVLDKFSTEVYGEYGTADLRNGTVAINLPLGDELAVRIAAHEDDSHGYWWNVDGDTTSIKEARIKLLYQPLENLKVVVSASSGLYSSFAGGQAQATTATGAINFNNGSTTIAPIAGDQYTQYSANVSYDFGAANLTYVGSMHSFYQNGFEGIVGPPFMPINTIGGSSPDQFNSQELRLASDPGGKLSWLVGANFYSNIYRATQTSIVQYASECGPCGITDPTPGVDGGEIFSNGFQGSLKDYALFTEETYSVADNLRLTAGARFDRQEQTQLTFYNFNVNYDQYGQNVGTCSNLEAVTGTPLPCVYSASNATANYSNFTYKVRGEFDLTPSNLLYAMVSTGYLPGDAQLSPDPLADGSVTFKALNFSQERLTSFEIGSKNRVFNDTLQLNGAVFYYDYSGYQQAAQTGQTPSGAPIFVITAVPVRMIGLDFDATWLLTPADRLTLNAGLVDAQITSFPDLPGTTTPESTYLAYSRLPGIPSATANLIYAHTFTLGNGSILTPRAEARYVAGGNSVEITQLQNTSGVAGAACGPGQLTSCGDYDYHSDYTIVNLGLGWLSPKGTYGLNAYVRNVGDTIYVEGLNINHGNAQAYPSEPRTYGASFHVKF
;
A
#
# COMPACT_ATOMS: atom_id res chain seq x y z
N MET A 1 -7.13 -32.53 -5.57
CA MET A 1 -6.39 -33.11 -6.72
C MET A 1 -6.36 -32.09 -7.82
N LEU A 2 -5.42 -31.19 -7.83
CA LEU A 2 -5.00 -30.44 -9.00
C LEU A 2 -3.51 -30.25 -8.86
N ARG A 3 -2.77 -30.94 -9.70
CA ARG A 3 -1.31 -30.91 -9.73
C ARG A 3 -0.85 -29.58 -10.31
N SER A 4 0.14 -29.02 -9.65
CA SER A 4 0.97 -27.91 -10.05
C SER A 4 1.29 -27.88 -11.55
N PHE A 5 0.84 -26.83 -12.25
CA PHE A 5 1.44 -26.41 -13.51
C PHE A 5 2.58 -25.44 -13.20
N GLY A 6 3.77 -25.99 -13.06
CA GLY A 6 5.00 -25.20 -13.12
C GLY A 6 5.24 -24.82 -14.59
N LEU A 7 4.87 -23.63 -14.99
CA LEU A 7 5.31 -23.02 -16.24
C LEU A 7 6.63 -22.28 -15.97
N SER A 8 7.73 -22.96 -16.21
CA SER A 8 9.02 -22.26 -16.32
C SER A 8 9.03 -21.42 -17.59
N ALA A 9 9.32 -20.13 -17.46
CA ALA A 9 9.38 -19.13 -18.53
C ALA A 9 10.40 -19.42 -19.65
N SER A 10 11.15 -20.53 -19.56
CA SER A 10 12.18 -20.91 -20.52
C SER A 10 11.65 -21.49 -21.83
N ALA A 11 10.35 -21.66 -22.03
CA ALA A 11 9.78 -22.37 -23.19
C ALA A 11 9.21 -21.46 -24.30
N LEU A 12 9.26 -20.14 -24.18
CA LEU A 12 8.60 -19.21 -25.13
C LEU A 12 9.53 -18.62 -26.21
N LEU A 13 10.80 -19.05 -26.31
CA LEU A 13 11.79 -18.51 -27.26
C LEU A 13 11.92 -19.29 -28.58
N ALA A 14 11.04 -20.19 -28.91
CA ALA A 14 11.16 -21.04 -30.11
C ALA A 14 9.89 -21.05 -30.99
N LEU A 15 9.41 -19.88 -31.43
CA LEU A 15 8.49 -19.79 -32.56
C LEU A 15 9.02 -18.76 -33.57
N GLY A 16 10.01 -19.20 -34.33
CA GLY A 16 10.46 -18.54 -35.55
C GLY A 16 9.45 -18.80 -36.68
N ALA A 17 8.52 -17.88 -36.92
CA ALA A 17 7.70 -17.85 -38.10
C ALA A 17 8.28 -16.85 -39.11
N THR A 18 8.90 -17.35 -40.17
CA THR A 18 9.33 -16.56 -41.32
C THR A 18 8.10 -16.34 -42.23
N GLY A 19 7.54 -15.14 -42.19
CA GLY A 19 6.60 -14.63 -43.17
C GLY A 19 7.01 -13.25 -43.61
N PRO A 20 6.81 -12.82 -44.89
CA PRO A 20 7.29 -11.52 -45.35
C PRO A 20 6.44 -10.40 -44.77
N LEU A 21 7.05 -9.57 -43.93
CA LEU A 21 6.49 -8.35 -43.37
C LEU A 21 6.39 -7.28 -44.46
N LEU A 22 5.16 -7.00 -44.89
CA LEU A 22 4.88 -5.72 -45.56
C LEU A 22 4.91 -4.63 -44.48
N ALA A 23 5.96 -3.83 -44.51
CA ALA A 23 6.10 -2.66 -43.68
C ALA A 23 5.06 -1.59 -44.07
N GLN A 24 3.97 -1.52 -43.34
CA GLN A 24 3.08 -0.37 -43.37
C GLN A 24 3.60 0.64 -42.35
N SER A 25 3.93 1.83 -42.85
CA SER A 25 4.45 2.95 -42.07
C SER A 25 3.48 3.36 -40.95
N ALA A 26 3.83 2.97 -39.72
CA ALA A 26 3.21 3.57 -38.54
C ALA A 26 3.72 5.02 -38.39
N GLU A 27 2.84 5.98 -38.40
CA GLU A 27 3.15 7.32 -37.92
C GLU A 27 3.58 7.19 -36.44
N SER A 28 4.88 7.29 -36.22
CA SER A 28 5.41 7.46 -34.90
C SER A 28 5.07 8.89 -34.46
N ASN A 29 4.20 9.05 -33.48
CA ASN A 29 4.24 10.21 -32.61
C ASN A 29 5.58 10.12 -31.82
N GLY A 30 6.67 10.35 -32.55
CA GLY A 30 7.94 10.68 -31.92
C GLY A 30 7.73 11.98 -31.19
N ALA A 31 8.22 12.08 -29.99
CA ALA A 31 8.33 13.30 -29.20
C ALA A 31 9.07 14.40 -30.02
N SER A 32 8.38 14.96 -30.98
CA SER A 32 8.74 16.20 -31.64
C SER A 32 8.38 17.27 -30.64
N GLY A 33 9.38 17.88 -30.01
CA GLY A 33 9.21 18.90 -28.99
C GLY A 33 8.20 19.98 -29.41
N SER A 34 6.96 19.80 -29.02
CA SER A 34 5.93 20.84 -29.21
C SER A 34 6.21 22.06 -28.35
N GLY A 35 7.21 22.02 -27.47
CA GLY A 35 7.57 23.10 -26.56
C GLY A 35 6.46 23.46 -25.56
N VAL A 36 5.42 22.63 -25.46
CA VAL A 36 4.29 22.77 -24.54
C VAL A 36 4.07 21.45 -23.78
N LEU A 37 3.54 21.52 -22.59
CA LEU A 37 3.18 20.35 -21.78
C LEU A 37 1.99 19.63 -22.40
N GLU A 38 2.08 18.31 -22.49
CA GLU A 38 1.00 17.46 -23.00
C GLU A 38 -0.23 17.51 -22.10
N GLU A 39 -1.39 17.33 -22.71
CA GLU A 39 -2.67 17.18 -22.00
C GLU A 39 -2.79 15.72 -21.52
N VAL A 40 -2.97 15.54 -20.19
CA VAL A 40 -3.09 14.22 -19.57
C VAL A 40 -4.56 13.97 -19.23
N VAL A 41 -5.12 12.92 -19.81
CA VAL A 41 -6.51 12.50 -19.59
C VAL A 41 -6.54 11.35 -18.57
N VAL A 42 -7.49 11.42 -17.65
CA VAL A 42 -7.64 10.50 -16.52
C VAL A 42 -9.10 10.09 -16.29
N THR A 43 -9.32 9.11 -15.44
CA THR A 43 -10.65 8.59 -15.05
C THR A 43 -10.97 8.81 -13.56
N ALA A 44 -10.27 9.73 -12.93
CA ALA A 44 -10.22 9.93 -11.49
C ALA A 44 -11.59 10.18 -10.81
N GLU A 45 -12.50 10.87 -11.45
CA GLU A 45 -13.88 11.09 -10.95
C GLU A 45 -14.90 10.15 -11.62
N ARG A 46 -14.45 8.92 -11.99
CA ARG A 46 -15.27 7.94 -12.72
C ARG A 46 -15.76 8.46 -14.08
N ARG A 47 -15.06 9.45 -14.63
CA ARG A 47 -15.27 10.07 -15.94
C ARG A 47 -13.93 10.36 -16.59
N THR A 48 -13.90 10.32 -17.90
CA THR A 48 -12.70 10.67 -18.68
C THR A 48 -12.59 12.18 -18.81
N GLU A 49 -11.59 12.79 -18.17
CA GLU A 49 -11.39 14.24 -18.13
C GLU A 49 -9.89 14.58 -18.17
N ASP A 50 -9.58 15.82 -18.63
CA ASP A 50 -8.23 16.38 -18.53
C ASP A 50 -7.89 16.65 -17.05
N VAL A 51 -6.72 16.17 -16.61
CA VAL A 51 -6.25 16.31 -15.22
C VAL A 51 -6.23 17.76 -14.74
N GLN A 52 -6.01 18.73 -15.62
CA GLN A 52 -6.00 20.16 -15.28
C GLN A 52 -7.40 20.75 -15.07
N LYS A 53 -8.44 20.05 -15.52
CA LYS A 53 -9.84 20.43 -15.33
C LYS A 53 -10.49 19.74 -14.13
N ILE A 54 -9.84 18.74 -13.55
CA ILE A 54 -10.35 18.05 -12.35
C ILE A 54 -10.06 18.90 -11.11
N PRO A 55 -11.07 19.40 -10.41
CA PRO A 55 -10.92 20.26 -9.24
C PRO A 55 -10.66 19.45 -7.96
N ALA A 56 -9.57 18.72 -7.95
CA ALA A 56 -9.06 17.92 -6.85
C ALA A 56 -7.54 17.85 -6.90
N SER A 57 -6.91 17.56 -5.77
CA SER A 57 -5.48 17.27 -5.71
C SER A 57 -5.24 15.86 -6.26
N ILE A 58 -4.69 15.79 -7.47
CA ILE A 58 -4.44 14.55 -8.21
C ILE A 58 -3.05 14.59 -8.85
N ASP A 59 -2.36 13.46 -8.79
CA ASP A 59 -1.12 13.20 -9.50
C ASP A 59 -1.31 12.03 -10.48
N VAL A 60 -0.64 12.09 -11.63
CA VAL A 60 -0.75 11.06 -12.68
C VAL A 60 0.63 10.66 -13.16
N ARG A 61 0.88 9.36 -13.17
CA ARG A 61 2.13 8.76 -13.64
C ARG A 61 1.88 7.92 -14.87
N GLN A 62 2.46 8.31 -16.00
CA GLN A 62 2.32 7.57 -17.26
C GLN A 62 3.20 6.31 -17.25
N GLY A 63 2.65 5.16 -17.65
CA GLY A 63 3.38 3.89 -17.66
C GLY A 63 4.63 3.90 -18.54
N THR A 64 4.59 4.61 -19.67
CA THR A 64 5.75 4.78 -20.54
C THR A 64 6.87 5.57 -19.85
N GLU A 65 6.55 6.66 -19.16
CA GLU A 65 7.51 7.46 -18.40
C GLU A 65 8.13 6.64 -17.25
N LEU A 66 7.31 5.87 -16.53
CA LEU A 66 7.77 4.99 -15.46
C LEU A 66 8.74 3.93 -15.97
N ALA A 67 8.42 3.28 -17.09
CA ALA A 67 9.31 2.29 -17.71
C ALA A 67 10.63 2.90 -18.19
N GLU A 68 10.61 4.10 -18.77
CA GLU A 68 11.81 4.84 -19.16
C GLU A 68 12.68 5.26 -17.98
N GLN A 69 12.05 5.41 -16.79
CA GLN A 69 12.73 5.75 -15.55
C GLN A 69 13.20 4.53 -14.76
N GLY A 70 12.82 3.31 -15.18
CA GLY A 70 13.07 2.08 -14.44
C GLY A 70 12.30 2.02 -13.12
N ARG A 71 11.12 2.66 -13.03
CA ARG A 71 10.22 2.63 -11.87
C ARG A 71 9.17 1.58 -12.09
N ILE A 72 9.32 0.45 -11.42
CA ILE A 72 8.55 -0.77 -11.68
C ILE A 72 7.81 -1.31 -10.46
N SER A 73 8.20 -0.94 -9.25
CA SER A 73 7.48 -1.32 -8.04
C SER A 73 6.53 -0.21 -7.57
N THR A 74 5.47 -0.57 -6.86
CA THR A 74 4.52 0.39 -6.27
C THR A 74 5.23 1.48 -5.46
N THR A 75 6.26 1.13 -4.68
CA THR A 75 7.06 2.10 -3.92
C THR A 75 7.75 3.11 -4.85
N GLN A 76 8.45 2.63 -5.87
CA GLN A 76 9.17 3.49 -6.82
C GLN A 76 8.23 4.37 -7.66
N ILE A 77 7.03 3.87 -7.97
CA ILE A 77 6.00 4.60 -8.71
C ILE A 77 5.46 5.79 -7.90
N LEU A 78 5.31 5.61 -6.58
CA LEU A 78 4.65 6.58 -5.70
C LEU A 78 5.60 7.46 -4.89
N GLU A 79 6.89 7.14 -4.84
CA GLU A 79 7.87 7.78 -3.92
C GLU A 79 8.05 9.29 -4.13
N ASP A 80 7.78 9.82 -5.33
CA ASP A 80 7.91 11.23 -5.67
C ASP A 80 6.57 11.99 -5.68
N VAL A 81 5.46 11.34 -5.32
CA VAL A 81 4.16 11.99 -5.18
C VAL A 81 4.13 12.79 -3.85
N PRO A 82 3.74 14.08 -3.87
CA PRO A 82 3.72 14.89 -2.65
C PRO A 82 2.83 14.30 -1.56
N ASN A 83 3.32 14.29 -0.30
CA ASN A 83 2.59 13.77 0.85
C ASN A 83 2.11 12.32 0.69
N VAL A 84 2.78 11.52 -0.16
CA VAL A 84 2.56 10.07 -0.24
C VAL A 84 3.79 9.37 0.32
N THR A 85 3.56 8.43 1.20
CA THR A 85 4.59 7.52 1.70
C THR A 85 4.13 6.09 1.45
N VAL A 86 5.01 5.32 0.83
CA VAL A 86 4.81 3.88 0.63
C VAL A 86 5.90 3.22 1.46
N GLY A 87 5.56 2.31 2.24
CA GLY A 87 6.56 1.62 2.99
C GLY A 87 6.03 1.13 4.30
N PHE A 88 6.90 0.94 5.15
CA PHE A 88 7.01 0.25 6.38
C PHE A 88 5.78 -0.61 6.75
N ILE A 89 5.96 -1.89 6.57
CA ILE A 89 5.11 -2.92 7.12
C ILE A 89 5.69 -3.24 8.50
N GLN A 90 4.93 -3.01 9.56
CA GLN A 90 5.38 -3.41 10.88
C GLN A 90 5.56 -4.93 10.95
N PRO A 91 6.56 -5.44 11.69
CA PRO A 91 6.66 -6.87 11.99
C PRO A 91 5.38 -7.37 12.65
N GLY A 92 4.79 -8.41 12.10
CA GLY A 92 3.48 -8.89 12.51
C GLY A 92 2.32 -8.25 11.74
N GLN A 93 2.56 -7.21 10.98
CA GLN A 93 1.75 -6.86 9.83
C GLN A 93 2.36 -7.62 8.65
N SER A 94 1.63 -8.58 8.17
CA SER A 94 2.13 -9.41 7.11
C SER A 94 2.54 -8.56 5.90
N ALA A 95 3.69 -8.86 5.32
CA ALA A 95 4.12 -8.37 4.01
C ALA A 95 3.11 -8.67 2.88
N ASP A 96 1.90 -8.98 3.24
CA ASP A 96 0.89 -9.72 2.51
C ASP A 96 -0.13 -8.82 1.84
N ASN A 97 0.03 -7.51 1.95
CA ASN A 97 -0.66 -6.60 1.07
C ASN A 97 0.30 -6.27 -0.09
N PRO A 98 0.18 -6.92 -1.24
CA PRO A 98 1.05 -6.66 -2.39
C PRO A 98 0.98 -5.21 -2.88
N ASN A 99 -0.05 -4.47 -2.45
CA ASN A 99 -0.19 -3.04 -2.71
C ASN A 99 0.54 -2.18 -1.66
N GLY A 100 1.18 -2.78 -0.66
CA GLY A 100 1.90 -2.08 0.40
C GLY A 100 1.01 -1.23 1.34
N ASN A 101 1.61 -0.63 2.34
CA ASN A 101 0.96 0.38 3.18
C ASN A 101 1.15 1.75 2.55
N ILE A 102 0.15 2.22 1.85
CA ILE A 102 0.16 3.54 1.21
C ILE A 102 -0.50 4.54 2.15
N ALA A 103 0.27 5.51 2.62
CA ALA A 103 -0.24 6.64 3.38
C ALA A 103 -0.29 7.89 2.49
N ILE A 104 -1.42 8.56 2.46
CA ILE A 104 -1.63 9.82 1.73
C ILE A 104 -1.92 10.92 2.74
N ARG A 105 -1.16 12.03 2.67
CA ARG A 105 -1.26 13.18 3.60
C ARG A 105 -1.13 12.76 5.08
N GLY A 106 -0.34 11.72 5.34
CA GLY A 106 -0.15 11.17 6.67
C GLY A 106 -1.29 10.29 7.18
N VAL A 107 -2.28 10.02 6.37
CA VAL A 107 -3.37 9.10 6.71
C VAL A 107 -2.95 7.69 6.30
N ALA A 108 -2.55 6.90 7.28
CA ALA A 108 -2.18 5.50 7.11
C ALA A 108 -3.09 4.62 7.94
N SER A 109 -3.50 3.49 7.40
CA SER A 109 -4.13 2.44 8.19
C SER A 109 -3.06 1.48 8.65
N THR A 110 -2.70 1.57 9.91
CA THR A 110 -1.68 0.70 10.54
C THR A 110 -2.31 -0.35 11.43
N GLN A 111 -3.62 -0.54 11.40
CA GLN A 111 -4.32 -1.26 12.44
C GLN A 111 -4.44 -2.74 12.12
N GLN A 112 -3.79 -3.57 12.94
CA GLN A 112 -4.08 -4.99 13.04
C GLN A 112 -4.96 -5.27 14.24
N THR A 113 -6.06 -5.94 14.02
CA THR A 113 -6.88 -6.49 15.10
C THR A 113 -6.67 -8.01 15.17
N GLY A 114 -5.92 -8.46 16.18
CA GLY A 114 -5.76 -9.90 16.43
C GLY A 114 -5.11 -10.69 15.31
N GLY A 115 -4.16 -10.10 14.57
CA GLY A 115 -3.48 -10.75 13.44
C GLY A 115 -4.14 -10.54 12.06
N ARG A 116 -5.25 -9.80 12.00
CA ARG A 116 -5.90 -9.44 10.75
C ARG A 116 -5.53 -8.02 10.33
N PRO A 117 -5.13 -7.78 9.07
CA PRO A 117 -4.99 -6.43 8.56
C PRO A 117 -6.31 -5.66 8.67
N GLY A 118 -6.30 -4.51 9.29
CA GLY A 118 -7.43 -3.59 9.27
C GLY A 118 -7.70 -3.05 7.87
N PRO A 119 -8.87 -2.46 7.60
CA PRO A 119 -9.12 -1.81 6.33
C PRO A 119 -8.14 -0.66 6.12
N SER A 120 -7.56 -0.55 4.93
CA SER A 120 -6.67 0.55 4.57
C SER A 120 -7.40 1.88 4.55
N SER A 121 -6.76 2.97 4.96
CA SER A 121 -7.26 4.34 4.79
C SER A 121 -7.07 4.87 3.36
N THR A 122 -6.20 4.24 2.58
CA THR A 122 -6.01 4.48 1.15
C THR A 122 -6.65 3.36 0.35
N ALA A 123 -7.62 3.69 -0.49
CA ALA A 123 -8.24 2.71 -1.36
C ALA A 123 -7.37 2.45 -2.60
N VAL A 124 -7.04 1.19 -2.86
CA VAL A 124 -6.30 0.78 -4.05
C VAL A 124 -7.24 0.14 -5.06
N TYR A 125 -7.13 0.57 -6.31
CA TYR A 125 -7.88 0.02 -7.45
C TYR A 125 -6.93 -0.46 -8.53
N VAL A 126 -7.24 -1.57 -9.17
CA VAL A 126 -6.59 -2.05 -10.39
C VAL A 126 -7.67 -2.27 -11.45
N ASP A 127 -7.62 -1.52 -12.54
CA ASP A 127 -8.63 -1.55 -13.63
C ASP A 127 -10.06 -1.41 -13.09
N ASP A 128 -10.30 -0.43 -12.20
CA ASP A 128 -11.56 -0.19 -11.48
C ASP A 128 -11.95 -1.25 -10.43
N VAL A 129 -11.17 -2.30 -10.23
CA VAL A 129 -11.42 -3.32 -9.21
C VAL A 129 -10.90 -2.86 -7.86
N TYR A 130 -11.78 -2.73 -6.87
CA TYR A 130 -11.42 -2.37 -5.50
C TYR A 130 -10.58 -3.47 -4.83
N GLN A 131 -9.48 -3.07 -4.18
CA GLN A 131 -8.44 -3.97 -3.64
C GLN A 131 -7.89 -4.94 -4.70
N GLY A 132 -7.85 -4.52 -5.96
CA GLY A 132 -7.23 -5.29 -7.03
C GLY A 132 -5.73 -5.45 -6.80
N ILE A 133 -5.16 -6.51 -7.35
CA ILE A 133 -3.76 -6.92 -7.15
C ILE A 133 -3.07 -7.01 -8.51
N GLY A 134 -1.74 -6.88 -8.54
CA GLY A 134 -0.95 -6.96 -9.76
C GLY A 134 -1.13 -5.77 -10.68
N GLY A 135 -1.23 -4.56 -10.10
CA GLY A 135 -1.42 -3.33 -10.85
C GLY A 135 -0.14 -2.67 -11.35
N ASP A 136 1.03 -3.10 -10.91
CA ASP A 136 2.31 -2.43 -11.13
C ASP A 136 3.08 -2.89 -12.37
N PHE A 137 2.57 -3.85 -13.15
CA PHE A 137 3.17 -4.25 -14.42
C PHE A 137 2.22 -4.05 -15.60
N ASP A 138 2.78 -3.85 -16.80
CA ASP A 138 2.05 -3.55 -18.03
C ASP A 138 1.12 -2.34 -17.88
N LEU A 139 1.66 -1.30 -17.26
CA LEU A 139 0.92 -0.09 -16.88
C LEU A 139 0.63 0.81 -18.09
N ASN A 140 -0.60 1.34 -18.13
CA ASN A 140 -0.97 2.50 -18.92
C ASN A 140 -0.66 3.78 -18.15
N HIS A 141 -1.24 3.92 -16.95
CA HIS A 141 -0.97 5.03 -16.02
C HIS A 141 -1.41 4.68 -14.61
N VAL A 142 -0.96 5.49 -13.65
CA VAL A 142 -1.38 5.45 -12.26
C VAL A 142 -1.94 6.80 -11.86
N GLU A 143 -3.09 6.82 -11.22
CA GLU A 143 -3.75 8.02 -10.68
C GLU A 143 -3.68 8.00 -9.15
N VAL A 144 -3.27 9.10 -8.55
CA VAL A 144 -3.22 9.28 -7.10
C VAL A 144 -4.09 10.46 -6.70
N LEU A 145 -5.29 10.17 -6.19
CA LEU A 145 -6.21 11.19 -5.69
C LEU A 145 -5.94 11.39 -4.20
N ARG A 146 -5.54 12.59 -3.84
CA ARG A 146 -5.22 12.94 -2.45
C ARG A 146 -6.44 13.53 -1.76
N GLY A 147 -6.69 13.09 -0.53
CA GLY A 147 -7.85 13.52 0.25
C GLY A 147 -9.06 12.59 0.13
N PRO A 148 -10.09 12.80 0.99
CA PRO A 148 -11.20 11.86 1.10
C PRO A 148 -12.03 11.78 -0.18
N GLN A 149 -12.20 10.56 -0.67
CA GLN A 149 -12.98 10.19 -1.85
C GLN A 149 -14.22 9.36 -1.52
N GLY A 150 -14.77 9.56 -0.31
CA GLY A 150 -15.84 8.73 0.23
C GLY A 150 -17.12 8.69 -0.60
N THR A 151 -17.43 9.74 -1.38
CA THR A 151 -18.65 9.79 -2.19
C THR A 151 -18.65 8.87 -3.40
N LEU A 152 -17.56 8.83 -4.16
CA LEU A 152 -17.45 8.02 -5.37
C LEU A 152 -16.83 6.65 -5.12
N TYR A 153 -15.83 6.60 -4.22
CA TYR A 153 -15.05 5.39 -3.97
C TYR A 153 -15.48 4.65 -2.69
N GLY A 154 -16.19 5.33 -1.80
CA GLY A 154 -16.80 4.73 -0.62
C GLY A 154 -15.83 4.55 0.55
N ARG A 155 -15.97 3.41 1.24
CA ARG A 155 -15.15 3.09 2.41
C ARG A 155 -13.66 3.04 2.08
N SER A 156 -12.84 3.20 3.11
CA SER A 156 -11.38 3.05 2.98
C SER A 156 -10.71 4.04 2.03
N ALA A 157 -11.36 5.16 1.75
CA ALA A 157 -10.83 6.26 0.93
C ALA A 157 -10.75 7.56 1.74
N THR A 158 -10.33 7.47 3.01
CA THR A 158 -10.17 8.64 3.89
C THR A 158 -8.89 9.39 3.58
N GLY A 159 -7.78 8.71 3.33
CA GLY A 159 -6.53 9.32 2.89
C GLY A 159 -6.55 9.68 1.41
N GLY A 160 -7.15 8.83 0.60
CA GLY A 160 -7.21 9.01 -0.84
C GLY A 160 -7.41 7.71 -1.60
N VAL A 161 -7.12 7.75 -2.90
CA VAL A 161 -7.22 6.62 -3.81
C VAL A 161 -5.94 6.52 -4.64
N VAL A 162 -5.44 5.31 -4.82
CA VAL A 162 -4.45 4.97 -5.83
C VAL A 162 -5.09 4.02 -6.83
N ALA A 163 -5.18 4.44 -8.09
CA ALA A 163 -5.76 3.65 -9.15
C ALA A 163 -4.70 3.30 -10.21
N PHE A 164 -4.41 2.03 -10.35
CA PHE A 164 -3.56 1.48 -11.39
C PHE A 164 -4.42 1.11 -12.59
N HIS A 165 -4.09 1.66 -13.75
CA HIS A 165 -4.71 1.33 -15.01
C HIS A 165 -3.71 0.59 -15.88
N THR A 166 -4.00 -0.67 -16.17
CA THR A 166 -3.13 -1.50 -16.99
C THR A 166 -3.58 -1.44 -18.46
N ASN A 167 -2.66 -1.70 -19.39
CA ASN A 167 -2.97 -1.59 -20.80
C ASN A 167 -4.11 -2.52 -21.21
N ASP A 168 -5.09 -1.99 -21.94
CA ASP A 168 -6.15 -2.76 -22.58
C ASP A 168 -5.70 -3.34 -23.93
N PRO A 169 -6.31 -4.45 -24.40
CA PRO A 169 -6.12 -4.88 -25.78
C PRO A 169 -6.59 -3.82 -26.77
N VAL A 170 -5.91 -3.72 -27.92
CA VAL A 170 -6.29 -2.84 -29.03
C VAL A 170 -6.60 -3.65 -30.29
N LEU A 171 -7.60 -3.22 -31.07
CA LEU A 171 -8.13 -3.94 -32.22
C LEU A 171 -7.29 -3.77 -33.48
N ASP A 172 -6.56 -2.67 -33.60
CA ASP A 172 -6.02 -2.16 -34.85
C ASP A 172 -4.60 -2.63 -35.16
N LYS A 173 -3.86 -3.16 -34.15
CA LYS A 173 -2.46 -3.55 -34.37
C LYS A 173 -2.00 -4.71 -33.50
N PHE A 174 -1.14 -5.54 -34.07
CA PHE A 174 -0.27 -6.42 -33.32
C PHE A 174 0.86 -5.60 -32.68
N SER A 175 1.11 -5.83 -31.38
CA SER A 175 2.28 -5.25 -30.73
C SER A 175 2.88 -6.21 -29.70
N THR A 176 4.18 -6.07 -29.50
CA THR A 176 4.93 -6.79 -28.46
C THR A 176 5.80 -5.79 -27.72
N GLU A 177 5.74 -5.83 -26.40
CA GLU A 177 6.56 -5.02 -25.53
C GLU A 177 7.35 -5.95 -24.60
N VAL A 178 8.67 -5.70 -24.51
CA VAL A 178 9.58 -6.45 -23.63
C VAL A 178 10.37 -5.46 -22.81
N TYR A 179 10.34 -5.65 -21.52
CA TYR A 179 11.16 -4.92 -20.56
C TYR A 179 12.07 -5.91 -19.83
N GLY A 180 13.28 -5.50 -19.52
CA GLY A 180 14.20 -6.25 -18.69
C GLY A 180 15.12 -5.32 -17.92
N GLU A 181 15.44 -5.67 -16.69
CA GLU A 181 16.31 -4.92 -15.79
C GLU A 181 17.25 -5.86 -15.04
N TYR A 182 18.46 -5.38 -14.82
CA TYR A 182 19.46 -6.03 -13.98
C TYR A 182 20.15 -4.99 -13.11
N GLY A 183 20.35 -5.29 -11.83
CA GLY A 183 20.90 -4.33 -10.87
C GLY A 183 21.60 -4.94 -9.67
N THR A 184 21.94 -4.08 -8.74
CA THR A 184 22.50 -4.44 -7.42
C THR A 184 21.57 -5.40 -6.69
N ALA A 185 22.15 -6.23 -5.81
CA ALA A 185 21.43 -7.29 -5.10
C ALA A 185 20.85 -8.36 -6.02
N ASP A 186 21.51 -8.61 -7.16
CA ASP A 186 21.09 -9.57 -8.18
C ASP A 186 19.64 -9.32 -8.67
N LEU A 187 19.22 -8.06 -8.63
CA LEU A 187 17.91 -7.64 -9.15
C LEU A 187 17.77 -8.10 -10.60
N ARG A 188 16.71 -8.84 -10.86
CA ARG A 188 16.29 -9.32 -12.18
C ARG A 188 14.82 -9.06 -12.32
N ASN A 189 14.48 -8.13 -13.16
CA ASN A 189 13.10 -7.84 -13.48
C ASN A 189 12.83 -8.02 -14.97
N GLY A 190 11.70 -8.59 -15.30
CA GLY A 190 11.29 -8.80 -16.68
C GLY A 190 9.80 -8.72 -16.87
N THR A 191 9.36 -7.99 -17.90
CA THR A 191 7.97 -7.93 -18.32
C THR A 191 7.88 -8.19 -19.82
N VAL A 192 6.94 -9.02 -20.21
CA VAL A 192 6.59 -9.26 -21.62
C VAL A 192 5.09 -9.05 -21.79
N ALA A 193 4.69 -8.23 -22.74
CA ALA A 193 3.30 -8.02 -23.12
C ALA A 193 3.10 -8.17 -24.61
N ILE A 194 2.03 -8.85 -25.01
CA ILE A 194 1.69 -9.13 -26.41
C ILE A 194 0.22 -8.74 -26.65
N ASN A 195 -0.03 -7.90 -27.63
CA ASN A 195 -1.36 -7.57 -28.11
C ASN A 195 -1.64 -8.29 -29.42
N LEU A 196 -2.74 -9.01 -29.47
CA LEU A 196 -3.18 -9.84 -30.60
C LEU A 196 -4.58 -9.42 -31.05
N PRO A 197 -4.73 -8.63 -32.13
CA PRO A 197 -6.03 -8.45 -32.77
C PRO A 197 -6.49 -9.76 -33.39
N LEU A 198 -7.73 -10.15 -33.15
CA LEU A 198 -8.37 -11.38 -33.67
C LEU A 198 -9.52 -11.07 -34.64
N GLY A 199 -9.48 -9.90 -35.24
CA GLY A 199 -10.46 -9.33 -36.15
C GLY A 199 -10.84 -7.92 -35.75
N ASP A 200 -11.87 -7.38 -36.34
CA ASP A 200 -12.28 -5.97 -36.17
C ASP A 200 -13.00 -5.71 -34.82
N GLU A 201 -13.45 -6.76 -34.14
CA GLU A 201 -14.27 -6.66 -32.92
C GLU A 201 -13.61 -7.30 -31.69
N LEU A 202 -12.52 -8.03 -31.88
CA LEU A 202 -11.93 -8.86 -30.83
C LEU A 202 -10.41 -8.69 -30.77
N ALA A 203 -9.88 -8.48 -29.59
CA ALA A 203 -8.44 -8.48 -29.33
C ALA A 203 -8.12 -9.12 -27.98
N VAL A 204 -6.92 -9.67 -27.88
CA VAL A 204 -6.37 -10.25 -26.64
C VAL A 204 -5.04 -9.59 -26.31
N ARG A 205 -4.83 -9.25 -25.05
CA ARG A 205 -3.53 -8.85 -24.52
C ARG A 205 -3.10 -9.83 -23.43
N ILE A 206 -1.88 -10.31 -23.53
CA ILE A 206 -1.26 -11.22 -22.57
C ILE A 206 -0.03 -10.50 -22.02
N ALA A 207 0.10 -10.41 -20.70
CA ALA A 207 1.27 -9.87 -20.05
C ALA A 207 1.77 -10.85 -18.98
N ALA A 208 3.08 -10.96 -18.84
CA ALA A 208 3.76 -11.74 -17.80
C ALA A 208 4.90 -10.91 -17.21
N HIS A 209 5.08 -11.03 -15.90
CA HIS A 209 6.04 -10.28 -15.12
C HIS A 209 6.78 -11.20 -14.15
N GLU A 210 8.08 -10.96 -13.98
CA GLU A 210 8.92 -11.62 -12.99
C GLU A 210 9.86 -10.58 -12.38
N ASP A 211 9.91 -10.51 -11.05
CA ASP A 211 10.84 -9.69 -10.28
C ASP A 211 11.51 -10.59 -9.22
N ASP A 212 12.80 -10.77 -9.34
CA ASP A 212 13.62 -11.50 -8.39
C ASP A 212 14.75 -10.59 -7.91
N SER A 213 14.94 -10.50 -6.59
CA SER A 213 16.07 -9.80 -6.00
C SER A 213 16.55 -10.49 -4.73
N HIS A 214 17.85 -10.30 -4.42
CA HIS A 214 18.40 -10.66 -3.11
C HIS A 214 18.48 -9.41 -2.24
N GLY A 215 18.39 -9.58 -0.92
CA GLY A 215 18.45 -8.43 -0.02
C GLY A 215 19.75 -7.65 -0.05
N TYR A 216 19.66 -6.39 0.29
CA TYR A 216 20.78 -5.46 0.31
C TYR A 216 21.65 -5.57 1.57
N TRP A 217 21.14 -6.18 2.62
CA TRP A 217 21.75 -6.19 3.94
C TRP A 217 22.30 -7.57 4.30
N TRP A 218 23.61 -7.65 4.35
CA TRP A 218 24.56 -8.70 4.81
C TRP A 218 24.09 -10.13 5.02
N ASN A 219 24.89 -11.06 4.51
CA ASN A 219 25.15 -12.46 4.95
C ASN A 219 23.96 -13.27 5.46
N VAL A 220 22.78 -12.78 5.30
CA VAL A 220 21.55 -13.49 5.58
C VAL A 220 20.96 -13.80 4.23
N ASP A 221 20.95 -15.07 3.82
CA ASP A 221 20.25 -15.54 2.61
C ASP A 221 18.72 -15.32 2.74
N GLY A 222 18.31 -14.29 3.44
CA GLY A 222 16.99 -14.10 3.98
C GLY A 222 16.21 -12.90 3.47
N ASP A 223 16.82 -11.98 2.74
CA ASP A 223 16.10 -10.80 2.20
C ASP A 223 15.94 -10.96 0.69
N THR A 224 15.13 -11.93 0.27
CA THR A 224 14.86 -12.18 -1.14
C THR A 224 13.44 -11.82 -1.48
N THR A 225 13.23 -11.17 -2.61
CA THR A 225 11.91 -10.96 -3.20
C THR A 225 11.81 -11.78 -4.48
N SER A 226 10.72 -12.51 -4.65
CA SER A 226 10.39 -13.19 -5.88
C SER A 226 8.92 -12.99 -6.17
N ILE A 227 8.62 -12.29 -7.26
CA ILE A 227 7.26 -11.99 -7.74
C ILE A 227 7.11 -12.60 -9.13
N LYS A 228 6.05 -13.35 -9.37
CA LYS A 228 5.73 -13.94 -10.67
C LYS A 228 4.26 -13.77 -10.96
N GLU A 229 3.95 -13.04 -12.01
CA GLU A 229 2.59 -12.65 -12.33
C GLU A 229 2.26 -12.85 -13.81
N ALA A 230 1.01 -13.09 -14.08
CA ALA A 230 0.49 -13.13 -15.44
C ALA A 230 -0.92 -12.57 -15.51
N ARG A 231 -1.23 -11.89 -16.61
CA ARG A 231 -2.55 -11.34 -16.91
C ARG A 231 -2.92 -11.60 -18.35
N ILE A 232 -4.19 -11.93 -18.55
CA ILE A 232 -4.81 -11.98 -19.88
C ILE A 232 -6.04 -11.08 -19.86
N LYS A 233 -6.15 -10.22 -20.86
CA LYS A 233 -7.33 -9.38 -21.11
C LYS A 233 -7.91 -9.72 -22.47
N LEU A 234 -9.23 -9.77 -22.56
CA LEU A 234 -10.00 -9.92 -23.78
C LEU A 234 -10.84 -8.66 -23.98
N LEU A 235 -10.67 -7.97 -25.10
CA LEU A 235 -11.53 -6.89 -25.55
C LEU A 235 -12.50 -7.43 -26.59
N TYR A 236 -13.80 -7.21 -26.38
CA TYR A 236 -14.85 -7.47 -27.35
C TYR A 236 -15.67 -6.20 -27.59
N GLN A 237 -15.66 -5.69 -28.81
CA GLN A 237 -16.31 -4.44 -29.21
C GLN A 237 -17.13 -4.65 -30.51
N PRO A 238 -18.28 -5.35 -30.39
CA PRO A 238 -19.12 -5.69 -31.59
C PRO A 238 -19.87 -4.49 -32.17
N LEU A 239 -19.95 -3.40 -31.40
CA LEU A 239 -20.58 -2.13 -31.75
C LEU A 239 -19.67 -0.99 -31.29
N GLU A 240 -19.70 0.14 -32.01
CA GLU A 240 -18.94 1.33 -31.65
C GLU A 240 -19.24 1.82 -30.22
N ASN A 241 -20.47 1.63 -29.76
CA ASN A 241 -20.98 2.06 -28.48
C ASN A 241 -21.00 0.98 -27.38
N LEU A 242 -20.52 -0.23 -27.65
CA LEU A 242 -20.41 -1.31 -26.65
C LEU A 242 -18.98 -1.81 -26.54
N LYS A 243 -18.36 -1.60 -25.38
CA LYS A 243 -17.02 -2.11 -25.04
C LYS A 243 -17.14 -3.12 -23.90
N VAL A 244 -16.58 -4.30 -24.07
CA VAL A 244 -16.47 -5.34 -23.03
C VAL A 244 -15.01 -5.73 -22.88
N VAL A 245 -14.47 -5.59 -21.67
CA VAL A 245 -13.13 -6.06 -21.31
C VAL A 245 -13.27 -7.10 -20.21
N VAL A 246 -12.77 -8.31 -20.44
CA VAL A 246 -12.70 -9.37 -19.43
C VAL A 246 -11.23 -9.64 -19.14
N SER A 247 -10.89 -9.73 -17.85
CA SER A 247 -9.52 -9.96 -17.39
C SER A 247 -9.45 -11.16 -16.46
N ALA A 248 -8.34 -11.89 -16.55
CA ALA A 248 -7.92 -12.87 -15.57
C ALA A 248 -6.44 -12.65 -15.25
N SER A 249 -6.11 -12.58 -13.97
CA SER A 249 -4.73 -12.44 -13.49
C SER A 249 -4.46 -13.38 -12.33
N SER A 250 -3.19 -13.77 -12.19
CA SER A 250 -2.72 -14.60 -11.08
C SER A 250 -1.26 -14.28 -10.81
N GLY A 251 -0.87 -14.35 -9.54
CA GLY A 251 0.51 -14.12 -9.12
C GLY A 251 0.91 -14.93 -7.91
N LEU A 252 2.22 -15.09 -7.80
CA LEU A 252 2.91 -15.67 -6.66
C LEU A 252 3.88 -14.63 -6.13
N TYR A 253 3.79 -14.36 -4.85
CA TYR A 253 4.67 -13.44 -4.13
C TYR A 253 5.43 -14.22 -3.08
N SER A 254 6.72 -14.10 -3.08
CA SER A 254 7.58 -14.60 -2.02
C SER A 254 8.48 -13.45 -1.62
N SER A 255 8.27 -12.93 -0.45
CA SER A 255 9.06 -11.81 0.06
C SER A 255 9.58 -12.14 1.46
N PHE A 256 10.80 -11.77 1.69
CA PHE A 256 11.48 -11.88 2.95
C PHE A 256 11.75 -10.50 3.51
N ALA A 257 11.18 -10.18 4.63
CA ALA A 257 11.63 -9.06 5.43
C ALA A 257 12.63 -9.54 6.49
N GLY A 258 13.85 -9.91 6.05
CA GLY A 258 14.85 -10.50 6.92
C GLY A 258 15.91 -9.56 7.47
N GLY A 259 16.05 -8.39 6.90
CA GLY A 259 17.09 -7.42 7.26
C GLY A 259 16.72 -6.55 8.45
N GLN A 260 16.61 -7.12 9.66
CA GLN A 260 16.42 -6.33 10.88
C GLN A 260 17.78 -5.99 11.50
N ALA A 261 18.10 -4.71 11.63
CA ALA A 261 19.24 -4.25 12.40
C ALA A 261 18.85 -4.14 13.88
N GLN A 262 19.66 -4.71 14.78
CA GLN A 262 19.43 -4.56 16.21
C GLN A 262 20.02 -3.23 16.70
N ALA A 263 19.20 -2.43 17.38
CA ALA A 263 19.70 -1.29 18.12
C ALA A 263 20.26 -1.76 19.46
N THR A 264 21.50 -1.41 19.75
CA THR A 264 22.08 -1.71 21.07
C THR A 264 21.53 -0.74 22.10
N THR A 265 20.83 -1.28 23.11
CA THR A 265 20.19 -0.50 24.19
C THR A 265 21.16 0.36 25.02
N ALA A 266 22.47 0.09 24.96
CA ALA A 266 23.47 0.78 25.78
C ALA A 266 23.92 2.14 25.23
N THR A 267 23.83 2.39 23.92
CA THR A 267 24.36 3.61 23.30
C THR A 267 23.42 4.33 22.35
N GLY A 268 22.25 3.77 22.09
CA GLY A 268 21.32 4.31 21.08
C GLY A 268 21.78 4.14 19.64
N ALA A 269 22.96 3.54 19.40
CA ALA A 269 23.48 3.34 18.06
C ALA A 269 22.85 2.11 17.42
N ILE A 270 22.23 2.28 16.26
CA ILE A 270 21.74 1.19 15.45
C ILE A 270 22.97 0.52 14.80
N ASN A 271 23.18 -0.75 15.12
CA ASN A 271 24.25 -1.52 14.50
C ASN A 271 23.70 -2.34 13.34
N PHE A 272 23.73 -1.78 12.15
CA PHE A 272 23.31 -2.45 10.93
C PHE A 272 24.12 -3.71 10.58
N ASN A 273 25.23 -4.00 11.29
CA ASN A 273 26.03 -5.21 11.11
C ASN A 273 25.63 -6.38 12.04
N ASN A 274 24.66 -6.20 12.89
CA ASN A 274 24.19 -7.22 13.82
C ASN A 274 22.76 -7.61 13.47
N GLY A 275 22.57 -8.21 12.28
CA GLY A 275 21.28 -8.73 11.84
C GLY A 275 20.85 -9.94 12.66
N SER A 276 19.59 -9.98 13.04
CA SER A 276 18.96 -11.21 13.51
C SER A 276 18.70 -12.12 12.32
N THR A 277 19.21 -13.34 12.34
CA THR A 277 18.92 -14.33 11.33
C THR A 277 17.49 -14.82 11.51
N THR A 278 16.58 -14.38 10.67
CA THR A 278 15.26 -14.99 10.54
C THR A 278 15.37 -16.24 9.66
N ILE A 279 14.64 -17.26 10.03
CA ILE A 279 14.55 -18.48 9.22
C ILE A 279 13.69 -18.16 7.99
N ALA A 280 14.13 -18.64 6.84
CA ALA A 280 13.50 -18.42 5.56
C ALA A 280 12.01 -18.82 5.51
N PRO A 281 11.09 -18.00 5.01
CA PRO A 281 9.75 -18.44 4.66
C PRO A 281 9.78 -19.56 3.63
N ILE A 282 8.86 -20.48 3.79
CA ILE A 282 8.84 -21.71 2.99
C ILE A 282 7.87 -21.59 1.81
N ALA A 283 6.94 -20.62 1.83
CA ALA A 283 5.92 -20.53 0.80
C ALA A 283 5.51 -19.07 0.56
N GLY A 284 5.18 -18.76 -0.68
CA GLY A 284 4.74 -17.45 -1.11
C GLY A 284 3.23 -17.26 -1.04
N ASP A 285 2.82 -16.03 -1.03
CA ASP A 285 1.43 -15.64 -1.16
C ASP A 285 0.96 -15.84 -2.60
N GLN A 286 -0.31 -16.12 -2.77
CA GLN A 286 -0.89 -16.34 -4.08
C GLN A 286 -2.19 -15.57 -4.23
N TYR A 287 -2.37 -14.94 -5.39
CA TYR A 287 -3.66 -14.40 -5.75
C TYR A 287 -4.16 -14.94 -7.09
N THR A 288 -5.47 -14.88 -7.25
CA THR A 288 -6.15 -15.06 -8.54
C THR A 288 -7.31 -14.09 -8.61
N GLN A 289 -7.41 -13.34 -9.70
CA GLN A 289 -8.42 -12.31 -9.91
C GLN A 289 -9.07 -12.47 -11.27
N TYR A 290 -10.39 -12.33 -11.30
CA TYR A 290 -11.21 -12.24 -12.53
C TYR A 290 -12.00 -10.95 -12.47
N SER A 291 -12.08 -10.23 -13.59
CA SER A 291 -12.90 -9.03 -13.69
C SER A 291 -13.55 -8.90 -15.05
N ALA A 292 -14.65 -8.16 -15.08
CA ALA A 292 -15.34 -7.75 -16.31
C ALA A 292 -15.71 -6.28 -16.19
N ASN A 293 -15.36 -5.50 -17.20
CA ASN A 293 -15.76 -4.11 -17.38
C ASN A 293 -16.60 -4.02 -18.67
N VAL A 294 -17.84 -3.58 -18.53
CA VAL A 294 -18.78 -3.45 -19.63
C VAL A 294 -19.26 -2.00 -19.69
N SER A 295 -19.04 -1.35 -20.80
CA SER A 295 -19.45 0.05 -21.02
C SER A 295 -20.37 0.11 -22.24
N TYR A 296 -21.53 0.77 -22.09
CA TYR A 296 -22.47 1.00 -23.15
C TYR A 296 -22.86 2.48 -23.22
N ASP A 297 -22.60 3.11 -24.36
CA ASP A 297 -22.94 4.48 -24.62
C ASP A 297 -24.30 4.59 -25.31
N PHE A 298 -25.25 5.27 -24.65
CA PHE A 298 -26.59 5.58 -25.18
C PHE A 298 -26.64 6.87 -26.00
N GLY A 299 -25.51 7.59 -26.12
CA GLY A 299 -25.40 8.90 -26.78
C GLY A 299 -25.72 10.09 -25.87
N ALA A 300 -26.51 9.91 -24.82
CA ALA A 300 -26.80 10.95 -23.82
C ALA A 300 -26.32 10.56 -22.42
N ALA A 301 -25.98 9.29 -22.25
CA ALA A 301 -25.47 8.74 -20.98
C ALA A 301 -24.68 7.46 -21.26
N ASN A 302 -23.69 7.21 -20.43
CA ASN A 302 -22.88 6.00 -20.45
C ASN A 302 -23.23 5.12 -19.25
N LEU A 303 -23.53 3.83 -19.50
CA LEU A 303 -23.71 2.81 -18.48
C LEU A 303 -22.43 2.00 -18.37
N THR A 304 -21.86 1.93 -17.18
CA THR A 304 -20.68 1.12 -16.90
C THR A 304 -20.99 0.11 -15.80
N TYR A 305 -20.64 -1.14 -16.05
CA TYR A 305 -20.67 -2.22 -15.07
C TYR A 305 -19.24 -2.74 -14.86
N VAL A 306 -18.81 -2.82 -13.59
CA VAL A 306 -17.54 -3.44 -13.19
C VAL A 306 -17.85 -4.53 -12.18
N GLY A 307 -17.54 -5.77 -12.56
CA GLY A 307 -17.67 -6.93 -11.69
C GLY A 307 -16.33 -7.60 -11.47
N SER A 308 -16.02 -8.02 -10.25
CA SER A 308 -14.81 -8.76 -9.96
C SER A 308 -15.00 -9.82 -8.88
N MET A 309 -14.20 -10.86 -9.00
CA MET A 309 -13.99 -11.89 -7.97
C MET A 309 -12.50 -12.14 -7.87
N HIS A 310 -11.96 -12.05 -6.65
CA HIS A 310 -10.57 -12.44 -6.44
C HIS A 310 -10.41 -13.22 -5.15
N SER A 311 -9.38 -14.04 -5.12
CA SER A 311 -8.95 -14.78 -3.94
C SER A 311 -7.50 -14.44 -3.65
N PHE A 312 -7.21 -14.25 -2.38
CA PHE A 312 -5.86 -14.07 -1.89
C PHE A 312 -5.56 -15.14 -0.84
N TYR A 313 -4.50 -15.88 -1.06
CA TYR A 313 -4.03 -16.92 -0.14
C TYR A 313 -2.68 -16.49 0.41
N GLN A 314 -2.66 -16.32 1.71
CA GLN A 314 -1.45 -16.01 2.45
C GLN A 314 -0.89 -17.28 3.07
N ASN A 315 0.36 -17.56 2.79
CA ASN A 315 1.07 -18.71 3.33
C ASN A 315 2.44 -18.27 3.85
N GLY A 316 2.40 -17.41 4.85
CA GLY A 316 3.59 -16.83 5.47
C GLY A 316 4.14 -17.68 6.60
N PHE A 317 5.44 -17.74 6.68
CA PHE A 317 6.18 -18.21 7.83
C PHE A 317 6.94 -17.01 8.41
N GLU A 318 6.56 -16.55 9.56
CA GLU A 318 7.26 -15.49 10.27
C GLU A 318 8.08 -16.09 11.39
N GLY A 319 9.40 -16.00 11.29
CA GLY A 319 10.30 -16.35 12.38
C GLY A 319 10.48 -15.12 13.27
N ILE A 320 9.89 -15.10 14.46
CA ILE A 320 10.21 -14.12 15.49
C ILE A 320 11.34 -14.71 16.34
N VAL A 321 12.52 -14.10 16.26
CA VAL A 321 13.57 -14.38 17.23
C VAL A 321 13.20 -13.64 18.50
N GLY A 322 12.68 -14.39 19.48
CA GLY A 322 12.47 -13.91 20.85
C GLY A 322 13.79 -13.48 21.51
N PRO A 323 13.76 -13.02 22.78
CA PRO A 323 14.98 -12.67 23.52
C PRO A 323 16.00 -13.81 23.41
N PRO A 324 17.32 -13.58 23.58
CA PRO A 324 18.44 -14.38 23.07
C PRO A 324 18.38 -15.89 23.33
N PHE A 325 17.30 -16.39 23.88
CA PHE A 325 17.20 -17.76 24.38
C PHE A 325 16.05 -18.60 23.81
N MET A 326 15.13 -18.02 22.98
CA MET A 326 14.03 -18.81 22.39
C MET A 326 13.66 -18.29 21.00
N PRO A 327 14.03 -18.95 19.92
CA PRO A 327 13.43 -18.72 18.63
C PRO A 327 11.95 -19.13 18.69
N ILE A 328 11.04 -18.17 18.57
CA ILE A 328 9.61 -18.44 18.39
C ILE A 328 9.35 -18.38 16.91
N ASN A 329 8.98 -19.48 16.31
CA ASN A 329 8.54 -19.52 14.93
C ASN A 329 7.02 -19.38 14.91
N THR A 330 6.54 -18.34 14.25
CA THR A 330 5.13 -18.16 13.99
C THR A 330 4.81 -18.68 12.60
N ILE A 331 3.99 -19.70 12.50
CA ILE A 331 3.44 -20.16 11.24
C ILE A 331 2.08 -19.52 11.07
N GLY A 332 1.97 -18.63 10.11
CA GLY A 332 0.68 -18.07 9.68
C GLY A 332 0.18 -18.82 8.45
N GLY A 333 -1.09 -19.12 8.40
CA GLY A 333 -1.74 -19.65 7.21
C GLY A 333 -3.14 -19.08 7.09
N SER A 334 -3.55 -18.68 5.91
CA SER A 334 -4.93 -18.31 5.65
C SER A 334 -5.60 -19.34 4.73
N SER A 335 -6.88 -19.53 4.90
CA SER A 335 -7.71 -20.00 3.78
C SER A 335 -7.80 -18.82 2.81
N PRO A 336 -7.97 -19.05 1.48
CA PRO A 336 -8.11 -17.96 0.55
C PRO A 336 -9.18 -16.99 1.00
N ASP A 337 -8.79 -15.74 1.20
CA ASP A 337 -9.74 -14.64 1.33
C ASP A 337 -10.48 -14.51 -0.01
N GLN A 338 -11.80 -14.44 0.06
CA GLN A 338 -12.65 -14.37 -1.14
C GLN A 338 -13.32 -13.01 -1.20
N PHE A 339 -12.98 -12.26 -2.21
CA PHE A 339 -13.53 -10.94 -2.48
C PHE A 339 -14.47 -10.98 -3.68
N ASN A 340 -15.56 -10.25 -3.57
CA ASN A 340 -16.50 -10.03 -4.67
C ASN A 340 -16.91 -8.56 -4.67
N SER A 341 -16.74 -7.88 -5.78
CA SER A 341 -17.15 -6.48 -5.95
C SER A 341 -17.99 -6.34 -7.23
N GLN A 342 -19.10 -5.62 -7.12
CA GLN A 342 -20.02 -5.34 -8.23
C GLN A 342 -20.37 -3.86 -8.17
N GLU A 343 -20.12 -3.13 -9.24
CA GLU A 343 -20.47 -1.73 -9.35
C GLU A 343 -21.22 -1.47 -10.68
N LEU A 344 -22.30 -0.73 -10.59
CA LEU A 344 -23.07 -0.27 -11.72
C LEU A 344 -23.19 1.24 -11.68
N ARG A 345 -22.80 1.93 -12.74
CA ARG A 345 -22.82 3.39 -12.86
C ARG A 345 -23.56 3.80 -14.11
N LEU A 346 -24.34 4.85 -14.00
CA LEU A 346 -24.92 5.58 -15.13
C LEU A 346 -24.52 7.05 -15.02
N ALA A 347 -23.84 7.57 -16.01
CA ALA A 347 -23.35 8.93 -16.06
C ALA A 347 -23.84 9.64 -17.31
N SER A 348 -24.27 10.90 -17.19
CA SER A 348 -24.56 11.75 -18.33
C SER A 348 -23.30 12.12 -19.10
N ASP A 349 -23.41 12.46 -20.37
CA ASP A 349 -22.32 13.05 -21.11
C ASP A 349 -21.82 14.33 -20.42
N PRO A 350 -20.49 14.57 -20.39
CA PRO A 350 -19.93 15.82 -19.92
C PRO A 350 -20.26 16.96 -20.90
N GLY A 351 -20.38 18.19 -20.39
CA GLY A 351 -20.58 19.41 -21.21
C GLY A 351 -22.01 19.93 -21.28
N GLY A 352 -22.98 19.24 -20.68
CA GLY A 352 -24.32 19.78 -20.44
C GLY A 352 -24.34 20.79 -19.29
N LYS A 353 -25.43 21.59 -19.21
CA LYS A 353 -25.62 22.51 -18.06
C LYS A 353 -25.71 21.77 -16.71
N LEU A 354 -26.20 20.53 -16.72
CA LEU A 354 -26.23 19.59 -15.61
C LEU A 354 -25.54 18.30 -16.05
N SER A 355 -24.47 17.96 -15.39
CA SER A 355 -23.75 16.71 -15.51
C SER A 355 -24.04 15.88 -14.25
N TRP A 356 -24.40 14.63 -14.39
CA TRP A 356 -24.78 13.79 -13.25
C TRP A 356 -24.21 12.37 -13.39
N LEU A 357 -23.99 11.74 -12.25
CA LEU A 357 -23.59 10.34 -12.11
C LEU A 357 -24.40 9.73 -10.98
N VAL A 358 -24.96 8.54 -11.21
CA VAL A 358 -25.59 7.73 -10.19
C VAL A 358 -25.03 6.31 -10.22
N GLY A 359 -24.89 5.68 -9.08
CA GLY A 359 -24.34 4.32 -9.04
C GLY A 359 -24.75 3.54 -7.81
N ALA A 360 -24.56 2.24 -7.94
CA ALA A 360 -24.74 1.27 -6.87
C ALA A 360 -23.51 0.36 -6.79
N ASN A 361 -23.12 0.02 -5.57
CA ASN A 361 -21.98 -0.86 -5.32
C ASN A 361 -22.38 -1.95 -4.32
N PHE A 362 -21.91 -3.15 -4.57
CA PHE A 362 -21.94 -4.27 -3.66
C PHE A 362 -20.52 -4.82 -3.50
N TYR A 363 -20.12 -5.04 -2.26
CA TYR A 363 -18.85 -5.68 -1.94
C TYR A 363 -19.05 -6.75 -0.87
N SER A 364 -18.35 -7.85 -0.99
CA SER A 364 -18.24 -8.84 0.06
C SER A 364 -16.83 -9.39 0.18
N ASN A 365 -16.40 -9.61 1.40
CA ASN A 365 -15.16 -10.32 1.72
C ASN A 365 -15.48 -11.43 2.72
N ILE A 366 -15.03 -12.66 2.42
CA ILE A 366 -15.05 -13.80 3.32
C ILE A 366 -13.60 -14.17 3.58
N TYR A 367 -13.20 -14.16 4.85
CA TYR A 367 -11.82 -14.40 5.24
C TYR A 367 -11.72 -15.42 6.37
N ARG A 368 -10.60 -16.11 6.39
CA ARG A 368 -10.22 -17.02 7.46
C ARG A 368 -8.70 -17.05 7.57
N ALA A 369 -8.17 -16.73 8.71
CA ALA A 369 -6.75 -16.86 9.00
C ALA A 369 -6.52 -17.62 10.30
N THR A 370 -5.42 -18.32 10.36
CA THR A 370 -4.91 -18.99 11.56
C THR A 370 -3.45 -18.64 11.71
N GLN A 371 -3.06 -18.31 12.92
CA GLN A 371 -1.67 -18.09 13.28
C GLN A 371 -1.32 -19.09 14.39
N THR A 372 -0.24 -19.81 14.20
CA THR A 372 0.28 -20.76 15.17
C THR A 372 1.71 -20.41 15.48
N SER A 373 1.99 -20.05 16.71
CA SER A 373 3.35 -19.79 17.17
C SER A 373 3.93 -21.08 17.76
N ILE A 374 5.02 -21.55 17.17
CA ILE A 374 5.72 -22.76 17.58
C ILE A 374 7.07 -22.38 18.15
N VAL A 375 7.41 -22.86 19.32
CA VAL A 375 8.77 -22.74 19.86
C VAL A 375 9.65 -23.78 19.21
N GLN A 376 10.67 -23.33 18.48
CA GLN A 376 11.76 -24.23 18.07
C GLN A 376 12.93 -24.11 19.05
N TYR A 377 13.38 -25.22 19.58
CA TYR A 377 14.61 -25.26 20.37
C TYR A 377 15.81 -25.18 19.43
N ALA A 378 16.64 -24.17 19.59
CA ALA A 378 17.99 -24.21 19.09
C ALA A 378 18.76 -25.26 19.94
N SER A 379 19.34 -26.22 19.28
CA SER A 379 20.06 -27.35 19.90
C SER A 379 21.28 -26.97 20.77
N GLU A 380 21.57 -25.69 20.93
CA GLU A 380 22.74 -25.17 21.63
C GLU A 380 22.47 -23.90 22.43
N CYS A 381 21.61 -23.94 23.44
CA CYS A 381 21.64 -22.86 24.45
C CYS A 381 22.53 -23.29 25.62
N GLY A 382 23.86 -23.24 25.43
CA GLY A 382 24.83 -23.55 26.50
C GLY A 382 24.65 -22.74 27.79
N PRO A 383 24.29 -21.41 27.74
CA PRO A 383 24.09 -20.61 28.95
C PRO A 383 22.79 -20.89 29.70
N CYS A 384 21.77 -21.48 29.06
CA CYS A 384 20.46 -21.72 29.69
C CYS A 384 20.42 -23.00 30.53
N GLY A 385 21.48 -23.79 30.56
CA GLY A 385 21.51 -25.08 31.31
C GLY A 385 20.59 -26.17 30.75
N ILE A 386 20.03 -25.97 29.54
CA ILE A 386 19.22 -26.97 28.86
C ILE A 386 20.17 -27.89 28.11
N THR A 387 20.43 -29.09 28.68
CA THR A 387 21.44 -30.03 28.17
C THR A 387 20.88 -31.18 27.37
N ASP A 388 19.60 -31.24 27.06
CA ASP A 388 19.09 -32.35 26.24
C ASP A 388 17.85 -31.93 25.41
N PRO A 389 18.04 -31.50 24.18
CA PRO A 389 16.97 -31.64 23.21
C PRO A 389 17.02 -33.08 22.69
N THR A 390 16.08 -33.92 23.07
CA THR A 390 15.89 -35.20 22.43
C THR A 390 15.71 -34.98 20.92
N PRO A 391 16.62 -35.44 20.03
CA PRO A 391 16.47 -35.24 18.61
C PRO A 391 15.16 -35.88 18.14
N GLY A 392 14.28 -35.10 17.56
CA GLY A 392 13.02 -35.57 17.00
C GLY A 392 11.76 -35.15 17.76
N VAL A 393 11.87 -34.38 18.82
CA VAL A 393 10.70 -33.67 19.39
C VAL A 393 10.57 -32.33 18.66
N ASP A 394 9.71 -32.30 17.66
CA ASP A 394 9.29 -31.04 17.03
C ASP A 394 8.78 -30.10 18.13
N GLY A 395 9.17 -28.83 18.07
CA GLY A 395 8.73 -27.83 19.02
C GLY A 395 7.21 -27.87 19.14
N GLY A 396 6.69 -27.87 20.38
CA GLY A 396 5.23 -27.92 20.60
C GLY A 396 4.57 -26.62 20.24
N GLU A 397 3.31 -26.70 19.84
CA GLU A 397 2.44 -25.54 19.65
C GLU A 397 2.27 -24.83 21.00
N ILE A 398 2.64 -23.54 21.06
CA ILE A 398 2.50 -22.73 22.25
C ILE A 398 1.21 -21.92 22.22
N PHE A 399 0.90 -21.40 21.04
CA PHE A 399 -0.20 -20.48 20.86
C PHE A 399 -0.76 -20.63 19.45
N SER A 400 -2.06 -20.79 19.37
CA SER A 400 -2.78 -20.72 18.10
C SER A 400 -3.94 -19.77 18.24
N ASN A 401 -4.00 -18.79 17.37
CA ASN A 401 -5.16 -17.94 17.22
C ASN A 401 -5.70 -18.04 15.81
N GLY A 402 -6.95 -17.76 15.65
CA GLY A 402 -7.54 -17.71 14.33
C GLY A 402 -8.79 -16.84 14.34
N PHE A 403 -9.08 -16.33 13.17
CA PHE A 403 -10.31 -15.59 12.94
C PHE A 403 -10.92 -16.00 11.61
N GLN A 404 -12.23 -16.00 11.61
CA GLN A 404 -13.03 -16.23 10.43
C GLN A 404 -14.13 -15.19 10.42
N GLY A 405 -14.41 -14.61 9.28
CA GLY A 405 -15.48 -13.63 9.20
C GLY A 405 -15.98 -13.37 7.81
N SER A 406 -16.97 -12.54 7.75
CA SER A 406 -17.51 -12.02 6.51
C SER A 406 -17.87 -10.56 6.68
N LEU A 407 -17.65 -9.82 5.60
CA LEU A 407 -18.04 -8.44 5.47
C LEU A 407 -18.86 -8.30 4.21
N LYS A 408 -20.01 -7.62 4.31
CA LYS A 408 -20.83 -7.23 3.15
C LYS A 408 -21.09 -5.74 3.23
N ASP A 409 -20.99 -5.07 2.11
CA ASP A 409 -21.22 -3.64 1.99
C ASP A 409 -22.10 -3.34 0.78
N TYR A 410 -23.12 -2.55 0.99
CA TYR A 410 -24.10 -2.13 -0.01
C TYR A 410 -24.13 -0.62 -0.04
N ALA A 411 -23.96 -0.03 -1.21
CA ALA A 411 -23.95 1.41 -1.35
C ALA A 411 -24.77 1.92 -2.53
N LEU A 412 -25.31 3.12 -2.32
CA LEU A 412 -25.88 3.95 -3.38
C LEU A 412 -25.21 5.30 -3.34
N PHE A 413 -24.83 5.82 -4.50
CA PHE A 413 -24.13 7.09 -4.60
C PHE A 413 -24.55 7.89 -5.83
N THR A 414 -24.36 9.19 -5.72
CA THR A 414 -24.65 10.14 -6.80
C THR A 414 -23.74 11.36 -6.71
N GLU A 415 -23.49 12.00 -7.86
CA GLU A 415 -22.78 13.26 -7.94
C GLU A 415 -23.32 14.08 -9.09
N GLU A 416 -23.70 15.34 -8.82
CA GLU A 416 -24.22 16.29 -9.79
C GLU A 416 -23.33 17.52 -9.86
N THR A 417 -22.99 17.95 -11.07
CA THR A 417 -22.30 19.20 -11.34
C THR A 417 -23.20 20.11 -12.18
N TYR A 418 -23.50 21.28 -11.65
CA TYR A 418 -24.31 22.30 -12.31
C TYR A 418 -23.48 23.49 -12.74
N SER A 419 -23.46 23.81 -14.03
CA SER A 419 -22.85 25.01 -14.59
C SER A 419 -23.74 26.23 -14.35
N VAL A 420 -23.40 26.99 -13.29
CA VAL A 420 -24.11 28.24 -12.94
C VAL A 420 -23.87 29.31 -13.99
N ALA A 421 -22.62 29.40 -14.45
CA ALA A 421 -22.13 30.25 -15.53
C ALA A 421 -21.06 29.48 -16.32
N ASP A 422 -20.62 30.01 -17.44
CA ASP A 422 -19.61 29.38 -18.29
C ASP A 422 -18.29 29.10 -17.56
N ASN A 423 -17.98 29.88 -16.53
CA ASN A 423 -16.78 29.78 -15.71
C ASN A 423 -17.05 29.46 -14.24
N LEU A 424 -18.28 29.10 -13.87
CA LEU A 424 -18.64 28.78 -12.48
C LEU A 424 -19.48 27.50 -12.42
N ARG A 425 -18.96 26.49 -11.78
CA ARG A 425 -19.62 25.19 -11.54
C ARG A 425 -19.78 24.92 -10.05
N LEU A 426 -20.88 24.28 -9.70
CA LEU A 426 -21.14 23.77 -8.36
C LEU A 426 -21.39 22.26 -8.44
N THR A 427 -20.68 21.50 -7.62
CA THR A 427 -20.81 20.04 -7.53
C THR A 427 -21.33 19.66 -6.15
N ALA A 428 -22.28 18.74 -6.12
CA ALA A 428 -22.74 18.08 -4.90
C ALA A 428 -22.72 16.57 -5.12
N GLY A 429 -22.16 15.84 -4.17
CA GLY A 429 -22.15 14.38 -4.17
C GLY A 429 -22.63 13.82 -2.84
N ALA A 430 -23.27 12.67 -2.88
CA ALA A 430 -23.77 11.96 -1.72
C ALA A 430 -23.63 10.45 -1.90
N ARG A 431 -23.32 9.76 -0.82
CA ARG A 431 -23.29 8.29 -0.76
C ARG A 431 -23.84 7.79 0.57
N PHE A 432 -24.57 6.71 0.49
CA PHE A 432 -25.04 5.96 1.65
C PHE A 432 -24.52 4.53 1.56
N ASP A 433 -23.83 4.09 2.62
CA ASP A 433 -23.31 2.74 2.78
C ASP A 433 -24.01 2.03 3.93
N ARG A 434 -24.28 0.75 3.74
CA ARG A 434 -24.71 -0.17 4.79
C ARG A 434 -23.79 -1.37 4.82
N GLN A 435 -23.10 -1.53 5.94
CA GLN A 435 -22.15 -2.60 6.15
C GLN A 435 -22.65 -3.58 7.21
N GLU A 436 -22.52 -4.86 6.90
CA GLU A 436 -22.82 -5.98 7.79
C GLU A 436 -21.54 -6.80 7.96
N GLN A 437 -21.14 -7.03 9.19
CA GLN A 437 -19.91 -7.74 9.51
C GLN A 437 -20.15 -8.80 10.57
N THR A 438 -19.56 -9.97 10.35
CA THR A 438 -19.50 -11.05 11.32
C THR A 438 -18.06 -11.45 11.53
N GLN A 439 -17.67 -11.71 12.77
CA GLN A 439 -16.33 -12.19 13.11
C GLN A 439 -16.45 -13.26 14.19
N LEU A 440 -15.80 -14.37 13.94
CA LEU A 440 -15.51 -15.40 14.92
C LEU A 440 -14.00 -15.37 15.17
N THR A 441 -13.60 -15.14 16.40
CA THR A 441 -12.19 -15.27 16.80
C THR A 441 -12.08 -16.42 17.77
N PHE A 442 -11.04 -17.21 17.61
CA PHE A 442 -10.71 -18.30 18.53
C PHE A 442 -9.25 -18.19 18.95
N TYR A 443 -9.01 -18.51 20.21
CA TYR A 443 -7.68 -18.62 20.79
C TYR A 443 -7.53 -19.99 21.40
N ASN A 444 -6.44 -20.65 21.11
CA ASN A 444 -6.04 -21.90 21.71
C ASN A 444 -4.63 -21.70 22.28
N PHE A 445 -4.52 -21.74 23.59
CA PHE A 445 -3.22 -21.73 24.25
C PHE A 445 -2.92 -23.17 24.64
N ASN A 446 -2.11 -23.82 23.82
CA ASN A 446 -1.62 -25.16 24.11
C ASN A 446 -0.19 -25.04 24.61
N VAL A 447 -0.03 -24.81 25.91
CA VAL A 447 1.29 -24.68 26.53
C VAL A 447 1.84 -26.07 26.79
N ASN A 448 2.62 -26.56 25.84
CA ASN A 448 3.36 -27.82 26.03
C ASN A 448 4.71 -27.60 26.73
N TYR A 449 5.10 -26.36 26.98
CA TYR A 449 6.39 -26.00 27.56
C TYR A 449 6.21 -24.95 28.67
N ASP A 450 6.99 -25.10 29.76
CA ASP A 450 7.03 -24.12 30.82
C ASP A 450 7.83 -22.86 30.40
N GLN A 451 7.84 -21.85 31.28
CA GLN A 451 8.62 -20.63 31.08
C GLN A 451 10.13 -20.81 30.93
N TYR A 452 10.63 -22.03 31.20
CA TYR A 452 12.03 -22.43 31.06
C TYR A 452 12.26 -23.30 29.84
N GLY A 453 11.22 -23.50 29.01
CA GLY A 453 11.31 -24.31 27.81
C GLY A 453 11.27 -25.82 28.05
N GLN A 454 10.80 -26.28 29.20
CA GLN A 454 10.64 -27.71 29.45
C GLN A 454 9.26 -28.19 28.97
N ASN A 455 9.24 -29.36 28.30
CA ASN A 455 7.99 -29.96 27.86
C ASN A 455 7.20 -30.41 29.11
N VAL A 456 6.08 -29.73 29.35
CA VAL A 456 5.18 -30.05 30.47
C VAL A 456 3.96 -30.87 30.05
N GLY A 457 3.93 -31.32 28.78
CA GLY A 457 2.85 -32.16 28.25
C GLY A 457 1.61 -31.39 27.83
N THR A 458 0.50 -32.10 27.74
CA THR A 458 -0.80 -31.50 27.47
C THR A 458 -1.27 -30.66 28.65
N CYS A 459 -2.15 -29.69 28.42
CA CYS A 459 -2.69 -28.80 29.44
C CYS A 459 -3.18 -29.51 30.73
N SER A 460 -3.68 -30.73 30.60
CA SER A 460 -4.04 -31.58 31.75
C SER A 460 -2.87 -32.03 32.62
N ASN A 461 -1.66 -32.00 32.11
CA ASN A 461 -0.46 -32.39 32.85
C ASN A 461 0.27 -31.18 33.45
N LEU A 462 -0.02 -29.97 33.00
CA LEU A 462 0.63 -28.76 33.48
C LEU A 462 0.28 -28.46 34.94
N GLU A 463 -0.97 -28.68 35.35
CA GLU A 463 -1.41 -28.59 36.73
C GLU A 463 -0.66 -29.54 37.66
N ALA A 464 -0.34 -30.72 37.17
CA ALA A 464 0.41 -31.71 37.94
C ALA A 464 1.91 -31.35 38.13
N VAL A 465 2.50 -30.57 37.21
CA VAL A 465 3.92 -30.17 37.24
C VAL A 465 4.13 -28.87 37.99
N THR A 466 3.26 -27.89 37.81
CA THR A 466 3.45 -26.54 38.35
C THR A 466 2.72 -26.34 39.69
N GLY A 467 1.78 -27.21 40.03
CA GLY A 467 0.92 -27.05 41.23
C GLY A 467 -0.01 -25.84 41.17
N THR A 468 -0.02 -25.14 40.05
CA THR A 468 -0.91 -24.02 39.76
C THR A 468 -1.70 -24.35 38.50
N PRO A 469 -3.02 -24.20 38.49
CA PRO A 469 -3.82 -24.33 37.27
C PRO A 469 -3.41 -23.24 36.29
N LEU A 470 -2.63 -23.57 35.26
CA LEU A 470 -2.42 -22.69 34.12
C LEU A 470 -3.55 -23.00 33.13
N PRO A 471 -4.38 -22.02 32.78
CA PRO A 471 -5.53 -22.28 31.95
C PRO A 471 -5.10 -22.57 30.52
N CYS A 472 -5.38 -23.76 30.06
CA CYS A 472 -5.51 -24.04 28.65
C CYS A 472 -6.82 -23.40 28.19
N VAL A 473 -6.76 -22.18 27.74
CA VAL A 473 -7.96 -21.44 27.34
C VAL A 473 -8.23 -21.70 25.89
N TYR A 474 -9.22 -22.52 25.59
CA TYR A 474 -9.95 -22.43 24.34
C TYR A 474 -11.06 -21.40 24.52
N SER A 475 -10.97 -20.28 23.85
CA SER A 475 -12.02 -19.28 23.83
C SER A 475 -12.45 -19.00 22.39
N ALA A 476 -13.70 -19.17 22.09
CA ALA A 476 -14.31 -18.75 20.83
C ALA A 476 -15.35 -17.68 21.11
N SER A 477 -15.26 -16.55 20.45
CA SER A 477 -16.24 -15.48 20.56
C SER A 477 -16.75 -15.04 19.21
N ASN A 478 -18.05 -14.85 19.11
CA ASN A 478 -18.72 -14.30 17.95
C ASN A 478 -19.02 -12.82 18.19
N ALA A 479 -18.63 -12.00 17.25
CA ALA A 479 -19.01 -10.59 17.20
C ALA A 479 -19.74 -10.27 15.90
N THR A 480 -20.73 -9.41 15.99
CA THR A 480 -21.43 -8.86 14.82
C THR A 480 -21.43 -7.34 14.94
N ALA A 481 -21.15 -6.67 13.84
CA ALA A 481 -21.19 -5.22 13.76
C ALA A 481 -21.96 -4.80 12.51
N ASN A 482 -22.85 -3.82 12.69
CA ASN A 482 -23.60 -3.23 11.59
C ASN A 482 -23.39 -1.73 11.61
N TYR A 483 -22.94 -1.18 10.50
CA TYR A 483 -22.68 0.25 10.35
C TYR A 483 -23.49 0.80 9.20
N SER A 484 -23.94 2.04 9.34
CA SER A 484 -24.47 2.83 8.24
C SER A 484 -23.74 4.15 8.21
N ASN A 485 -23.32 4.56 7.02
CA ASN A 485 -22.56 5.78 6.81
C ASN A 485 -23.20 6.60 5.72
N PHE A 486 -23.13 7.91 5.91
CA PHE A 486 -23.48 8.88 4.90
C PHE A 486 -22.27 9.80 4.68
N THR A 487 -21.76 9.82 3.46
CA THR A 487 -20.70 10.72 3.04
C THR A 487 -21.24 11.70 2.03
N TYR A 488 -20.66 12.90 2.01
CA TYR A 488 -21.05 13.96 1.07
C TYR A 488 -19.83 14.76 0.61
N LYS A 489 -19.99 15.40 -0.53
CA LYS A 489 -19.05 16.35 -1.12
C LYS A 489 -19.83 17.56 -1.63
N VAL A 490 -19.31 18.75 -1.34
CA VAL A 490 -19.78 20.01 -1.94
C VAL A 490 -18.55 20.75 -2.44
N ARG A 491 -18.56 21.17 -3.69
CA ARG A 491 -17.44 21.83 -4.35
C ARG A 491 -17.92 22.99 -5.22
N GLY A 492 -17.20 24.10 -5.14
CA GLY A 492 -17.31 25.22 -6.06
C GLY A 492 -16.05 25.31 -6.92
N GLU A 493 -16.22 25.56 -8.19
CA GLU A 493 -15.16 25.63 -9.21
C GLU A 493 -15.29 26.91 -10.01
N PHE A 494 -14.18 27.62 -10.18
CA PHE A 494 -14.15 28.88 -10.88
C PHE A 494 -12.96 28.94 -11.84
N ASP A 495 -13.25 29.01 -13.14
CA ASP A 495 -12.24 29.19 -14.17
C ASP A 495 -11.89 30.68 -14.27
N LEU A 496 -10.70 31.05 -13.77
CA LEU A 496 -10.16 32.42 -13.94
C LEU A 496 -9.85 32.68 -15.41
N THR A 497 -9.33 31.68 -16.10
CA THR A 497 -9.11 31.63 -17.55
C THR A 497 -9.34 30.17 -18.01
N PRO A 498 -9.39 29.86 -19.30
CA PRO A 498 -9.49 28.47 -19.77
C PRO A 498 -8.38 27.53 -19.26
N SER A 499 -7.22 28.09 -18.84
CA SER A 499 -6.06 27.36 -18.35
C SER A 499 -5.80 27.51 -16.85
N ASN A 500 -6.69 28.20 -16.11
CA ASN A 500 -6.51 28.48 -14.69
C ASN A 500 -7.81 28.23 -13.91
N LEU A 501 -7.80 27.19 -13.10
CA LEU A 501 -8.92 26.75 -12.26
C LEU A 501 -8.64 27.05 -10.79
N LEU A 502 -9.61 27.63 -10.09
CA LEU A 502 -9.69 27.67 -8.63
C LEU A 502 -10.82 26.78 -8.16
N TYR A 503 -10.65 26.11 -7.04
CA TYR A 503 -11.73 25.36 -6.42
C TYR A 503 -11.68 25.44 -4.89
N ALA A 504 -12.84 25.22 -4.28
CA ALA A 504 -12.99 25.04 -2.86
C ALA A 504 -13.95 23.87 -2.61
N MET A 505 -13.62 22.99 -1.68
CA MET A 505 -14.33 21.75 -1.46
C MET A 505 -14.47 21.43 0.03
N VAL A 506 -15.64 20.93 0.40
CA VAL A 506 -15.83 20.17 1.65
C VAL A 506 -16.20 18.76 1.27
N SER A 507 -15.48 17.78 1.80
CA SER A 507 -15.73 16.37 1.54
C SER A 507 -15.58 15.54 2.82
N THR A 508 -16.26 14.40 2.85
CA THR A 508 -16.21 13.49 3.98
C THR A 508 -15.75 12.10 3.55
N GLY A 509 -15.11 11.41 4.47
CA GLY A 509 -14.70 10.01 4.33
C GLY A 509 -14.94 9.25 5.61
N TYR A 510 -14.94 7.94 5.53
CA TYR A 510 -15.03 7.08 6.70
C TYR A 510 -14.20 5.81 6.53
N LEU A 511 -13.71 5.28 7.66
CA LEU A 511 -13.20 3.94 7.79
C LEU A 511 -14.11 3.17 8.73
N PRO A 512 -14.56 1.96 8.37
CA PRO A 512 -15.46 1.19 9.23
C PRO A 512 -14.85 0.92 10.60
N GLY A 513 -15.70 0.84 11.62
CA GLY A 513 -15.34 0.21 12.88
C GLY A 513 -15.34 -1.31 12.74
N ASP A 514 -14.82 -1.99 13.74
CA ASP A 514 -14.82 -3.46 13.78
C ASP A 514 -15.09 -3.94 15.20
N ALA A 515 -15.31 -5.24 15.33
CA ALA A 515 -15.35 -5.92 16.60
C ALA A 515 -13.98 -6.55 16.86
N GLN A 516 -13.41 -6.28 18.02
CA GLN A 516 -12.18 -6.91 18.47
C GLN A 516 -12.43 -7.73 19.74
N LEU A 517 -11.61 -8.75 19.95
CA LEU A 517 -11.54 -9.46 21.22
C LEU A 517 -10.38 -8.90 22.04
N SER A 518 -10.66 -8.55 23.28
CA SER A 518 -9.63 -8.19 24.24
C SER A 518 -9.57 -9.22 25.34
N PRO A 519 -8.37 -9.68 25.75
CA PRO A 519 -8.21 -10.48 26.96
C PRO A 519 -8.78 -9.74 28.16
N ASP A 520 -9.56 -10.45 28.96
CA ASP A 520 -10.18 -9.95 30.21
C ASP A 520 -9.75 -10.88 31.37
N PRO A 521 -8.67 -10.52 32.10
CA PRO A 521 -8.15 -11.35 33.19
C PRO A 521 -9.18 -11.44 34.33
N LEU A 522 -9.44 -12.67 34.78
CA LEU A 522 -10.32 -12.93 35.91
C LEU A 522 -9.53 -12.93 37.23
N ALA A 523 -10.24 -12.76 38.33
CA ALA A 523 -9.64 -12.70 39.67
C ALA A 523 -8.95 -13.99 40.10
N ASP A 524 -9.24 -15.12 39.48
CA ASP A 524 -8.62 -16.43 39.70
C ASP A 524 -7.34 -16.64 38.87
N GLY A 525 -6.93 -15.63 38.10
CA GLY A 525 -5.76 -15.70 37.21
C GLY A 525 -6.05 -16.29 35.83
N SER A 526 -7.28 -16.76 35.57
CA SER A 526 -7.68 -17.17 34.24
C SER A 526 -7.94 -15.96 33.34
N VAL A 527 -7.88 -16.16 32.02
CA VAL A 527 -8.14 -15.12 31.04
C VAL A 527 -9.39 -15.50 30.24
N THR A 528 -10.38 -14.63 30.22
CA THR A 528 -11.49 -14.72 29.28
C THR A 528 -11.29 -13.69 28.18
N PHE A 529 -12.13 -13.75 27.15
CA PHE A 529 -12.11 -12.76 26.08
C PHE A 529 -13.44 -12.02 26.01
N LYS A 530 -13.35 -10.71 25.96
CA LYS A 530 -14.49 -9.83 25.83
C LYS A 530 -14.50 -9.21 24.45
N ALA A 531 -15.65 -9.28 23.77
CA ALA A 531 -15.83 -8.55 22.53
C ALA A 531 -15.88 -7.05 22.80
N LEU A 532 -15.01 -6.30 22.19
CA LEU A 532 -14.96 -4.85 22.19
C LEU A 532 -15.18 -4.34 20.78
N ASN A 533 -16.23 -3.57 20.57
CA ASN A 533 -16.44 -2.90 19.30
C ASN A 533 -15.75 -1.54 19.37
N PHE A 534 -14.95 -1.21 18.38
CA PHE A 534 -14.43 0.13 18.23
C PHE A 534 -15.22 0.91 17.18
N SER A 535 -15.24 2.23 17.37
CA SER A 535 -16.03 3.12 16.54
C SER A 535 -15.41 3.28 15.14
N GLN A 536 -16.28 3.60 14.19
CA GLN A 536 -15.83 4.00 12.87
C GLN A 536 -15.05 5.32 12.92
N GLU A 537 -14.05 5.45 12.09
CA GLU A 537 -13.33 6.68 11.82
C GLU A 537 -14.15 7.55 10.87
N ARG A 538 -14.25 8.83 11.14
CA ARG A 538 -14.89 9.82 10.26
C ARG A 538 -13.99 11.01 10.06
N LEU A 539 -13.84 11.40 8.81
CA LEU A 539 -13.10 12.57 8.39
C LEU A 539 -14.03 13.60 7.76
N THR A 540 -13.86 14.85 8.16
CA THR A 540 -14.34 16.02 7.42
C THR A 540 -13.14 16.80 6.91
N SER A 541 -13.06 17.00 5.62
CA SER A 541 -12.00 17.72 4.92
C SER A 541 -12.49 19.04 4.35
N PHE A 542 -11.69 20.07 4.53
CA PHE A 542 -11.83 21.37 3.85
C PHE A 542 -10.61 21.56 2.97
N GLU A 543 -10.80 21.83 1.69
CA GLU A 543 -9.72 22.00 0.74
C GLU A 543 -9.95 23.22 -0.15
N ILE A 544 -8.90 24.00 -0.41
CA ILE A 544 -8.87 25.05 -1.42
C ILE A 544 -7.66 24.79 -2.29
N GLY A 545 -7.85 24.75 -3.59
CA GLY A 545 -6.78 24.49 -4.53
C GLY A 545 -6.88 25.30 -5.83
N SER A 546 -5.79 25.25 -6.56
CA SER A 546 -5.65 25.93 -7.84
C SER A 546 -4.86 25.07 -8.81
N LYS A 547 -5.29 25.04 -10.07
CA LYS A 547 -4.60 24.39 -11.18
C LYS A 547 -4.34 25.40 -12.29
N ASN A 548 -3.10 25.49 -12.73
CA ASN A 548 -2.69 26.55 -13.62
C ASN A 548 -1.74 26.05 -14.69
N ARG A 549 -1.98 26.46 -15.93
CA ARG A 549 -1.01 26.44 -17.01
C ARG A 549 -0.71 27.89 -17.42
N VAL A 550 0.54 28.25 -17.43
CA VAL A 550 1.00 29.62 -17.73
C VAL A 550 2.18 29.59 -18.72
N PHE A 551 2.59 30.74 -19.23
CA PHE A 551 3.66 30.94 -20.20
C PHE A 551 3.48 30.09 -21.47
N ASN A 552 2.29 30.14 -22.08
CA ASN A 552 1.92 29.35 -23.26
C ASN A 552 2.10 27.82 -22.99
N ASP A 553 1.57 27.34 -21.87
CA ASP A 553 1.55 25.95 -21.46
C ASP A 553 2.94 25.31 -21.26
N THR A 554 3.99 26.14 -21.05
CA THR A 554 5.31 25.62 -20.69
C THR A 554 5.50 25.40 -19.20
N LEU A 555 4.67 26.02 -18.36
CA LEU A 555 4.71 25.86 -16.90
C LEU A 555 3.33 25.47 -16.37
N GLN A 556 3.27 24.33 -15.72
CA GLN A 556 2.14 23.86 -14.93
C GLN A 556 2.45 24.08 -13.45
N LEU A 557 1.49 24.65 -12.72
CA LEU A 557 1.57 24.91 -11.27
C LEU A 557 0.26 24.50 -10.63
N ASN A 558 0.27 23.52 -9.77
CA ASN A 558 -0.91 23.09 -9.02
C ASN A 558 -0.61 23.14 -7.52
N GLY A 559 -1.61 23.49 -6.74
CA GLY A 559 -1.46 23.51 -5.28
C GLY A 559 -2.79 23.38 -4.58
N ALA A 560 -2.78 22.75 -3.41
CA ALA A 560 -3.94 22.63 -2.55
C ALA A 560 -3.55 22.77 -1.08
N VAL A 561 -4.28 23.56 -0.34
CA VAL A 561 -4.21 23.64 1.12
C VAL A 561 -5.40 22.88 1.68
N PHE A 562 -5.17 22.03 2.67
CA PHE A 562 -6.19 21.20 3.27
C PHE A 562 -6.19 21.30 4.80
N TYR A 563 -7.37 21.11 5.37
CA TYR A 563 -7.59 20.96 6.80
C TYR A 563 -8.49 19.73 7.03
N TYR A 564 -8.05 18.81 7.88
CA TYR A 564 -8.72 17.58 8.22
C TYR A 564 -9.13 17.59 9.70
N ASP A 565 -10.38 17.28 9.94
CA ASP A 565 -10.96 17.04 11.26
C ASP A 565 -11.41 15.59 11.34
N TYR A 566 -10.63 14.78 12.06
CA TYR A 566 -10.95 13.39 12.34
C TYR A 566 -11.67 13.27 13.67
N SER A 567 -12.85 12.68 13.62
CA SER A 567 -13.50 12.17 14.81
C SER A 567 -13.32 10.64 14.85
N GLY A 568 -12.51 10.15 15.78
CA GLY A 568 -12.30 8.73 15.97
C GLY A 568 -11.26 8.10 15.04
N TYR A 569 -10.14 8.78 14.79
CA TYR A 569 -8.99 8.18 14.12
C TYR A 569 -8.55 6.92 14.87
N GLN A 570 -8.50 5.80 14.16
CA GLN A 570 -8.25 4.49 14.78
C GLN A 570 -6.77 4.31 15.08
N GLN A 571 -6.45 4.08 16.34
CA GLN A 571 -5.10 3.84 16.82
C GLN A 571 -5.04 2.61 17.72
N ALA A 572 -4.02 1.76 17.53
CA ALA A 572 -3.72 0.72 18.50
C ALA A 572 -3.19 1.35 19.79
N ALA A 573 -3.61 0.84 20.91
CA ALA A 573 -3.13 1.26 22.21
C ALA A 573 -3.05 0.06 23.16
N GLN A 574 -2.04 0.05 24.02
CA GLN A 574 -1.89 -0.98 25.03
C GLN A 574 -2.75 -0.64 26.24
N THR A 575 -3.62 -1.55 26.66
CA THR A 575 -4.53 -1.37 27.80
C THR A 575 -4.10 -2.14 29.05
N GLY A 576 -3.04 -2.92 29.00
CA GLY A 576 -2.57 -3.71 30.12
C GLY A 576 -1.64 -4.83 29.68
N GLN A 577 -1.43 -5.79 30.58
CA GLN A 577 -0.67 -6.99 30.34
C GLN A 577 -1.44 -8.20 30.83
N THR A 578 -1.26 -9.32 30.18
CA THR A 578 -1.74 -10.62 30.69
C THR A 578 -0.96 -10.99 31.96
N PRO A 579 -1.43 -11.96 32.77
CA PRO A 579 -0.68 -12.47 33.91
C PRO A 579 0.72 -13.01 33.54
N SER A 580 0.94 -13.41 32.28
CA SER A 580 2.23 -13.81 31.74
C SER A 580 3.10 -12.63 31.29
N GLY A 581 2.63 -11.39 31.41
CA GLY A 581 3.36 -10.19 31.01
C GLY A 581 3.22 -9.81 29.54
N ALA A 582 2.44 -10.55 28.74
CA ALA A 582 2.21 -10.19 27.34
C ALA A 582 1.31 -8.94 27.24
N PRO A 583 1.62 -7.96 26.39
CA PRO A 583 0.82 -6.76 26.27
C PRO A 583 -0.56 -7.03 25.66
N ILE A 584 -1.57 -6.32 26.16
CA ILE A 584 -2.94 -6.36 25.65
C ILE A 584 -3.16 -5.11 24.82
N PHE A 585 -3.40 -5.28 23.53
CA PHE A 585 -3.67 -4.19 22.60
C PHE A 585 -5.17 -4.09 22.28
N VAL A 586 -5.64 -2.86 22.17
CA VAL A 586 -7.00 -2.54 21.69
C VAL A 586 -6.90 -1.42 20.67
N ILE A 587 -7.83 -1.41 19.72
CA ILE A 587 -8.02 -0.25 18.86
C ILE A 587 -8.87 0.77 19.62
N THR A 588 -8.34 1.97 19.73
CA THR A 588 -9.04 3.12 20.31
C THR A 588 -9.26 4.19 19.25
N ALA A 589 -10.32 4.96 19.43
CA ALA A 589 -10.69 6.04 18.53
C ALA A 589 -10.26 7.38 19.14
N VAL A 590 -9.39 8.12 18.47
CA VAL A 590 -8.87 9.40 18.95
C VAL A 590 -9.19 10.53 17.97
N PRO A 591 -9.50 11.74 18.44
CA PRO A 591 -9.66 12.88 17.56
C PRO A 591 -8.30 13.41 17.11
N VAL A 592 -8.17 13.63 15.79
CA VAL A 592 -6.93 14.08 15.13
C VAL A 592 -7.25 15.27 14.26
N ARG A 593 -6.35 16.24 14.25
CA ARG A 593 -6.37 17.39 13.35
C ARG A 593 -5.15 17.35 12.46
N MET A 594 -5.35 17.59 11.15
CA MET A 594 -4.25 17.74 10.21
C MET A 594 -4.43 19.01 9.40
N ILE A 595 -3.34 19.71 9.12
CA ILE A 595 -3.28 20.82 8.19
C ILE A 595 -2.07 20.63 7.28
N GLY A 596 -2.22 20.92 6.00
CA GLY A 596 -1.11 20.71 5.09
C GLY A 596 -1.27 21.42 3.75
N LEU A 597 -0.24 21.22 2.93
CA LEU A 597 -0.11 21.76 1.59
C LEU A 597 0.42 20.66 0.68
N ASP A 598 -0.21 20.49 -0.48
CA ASP A 598 0.36 19.80 -1.64
C ASP A 598 0.72 20.83 -2.68
N PHE A 599 1.85 20.65 -3.32
CA PHE A 599 2.32 21.49 -4.41
C PHE A 599 3.04 20.64 -5.46
N ASP A 600 2.67 20.81 -6.71
CA ASP A 600 3.35 20.23 -7.86
C ASP A 600 3.54 21.27 -8.98
N ALA A 601 4.73 21.25 -9.55
CA ALA A 601 5.12 22.12 -10.65
C ALA A 601 5.94 21.36 -11.70
N THR A 602 5.61 21.54 -12.96
CA THR A 602 6.40 21.06 -14.09
C THR A 602 6.67 22.19 -15.03
N TRP A 603 7.95 22.47 -15.31
CA TRP A 603 8.38 23.57 -16.15
C TRP A 603 9.28 23.09 -17.29
N LEU A 604 8.88 23.36 -18.51
CA LEU A 604 9.73 23.29 -19.68
C LEU A 604 10.52 24.61 -19.80
N LEU A 605 11.71 24.65 -19.17
CA LEU A 605 12.62 25.83 -19.23
C LEU A 605 13.02 26.14 -20.65
N THR A 606 13.25 25.10 -21.44
CA THR A 606 13.38 25.09 -22.90
C THR A 606 12.65 23.85 -23.43
N PRO A 607 12.48 23.67 -24.74
CA PRO A 607 11.93 22.40 -25.27
C PRO A 607 12.76 21.15 -24.91
N ALA A 608 14.01 21.34 -24.50
CA ALA A 608 14.91 20.25 -24.11
C ALA A 608 15.06 20.10 -22.59
N ASP A 609 14.71 21.12 -21.80
CA ASP A 609 14.93 21.16 -20.36
C ASP A 609 13.63 21.09 -19.59
N ARG A 610 13.43 20.04 -18.82
CA ARG A 610 12.27 19.83 -17.94
C ARG A 610 12.72 19.86 -16.48
N LEU A 611 12.06 20.71 -15.68
CA LEU A 611 12.21 20.78 -14.23
C LEU A 611 10.88 20.44 -13.60
N THR A 612 10.88 19.46 -12.67
CA THR A 612 9.68 19.07 -11.90
C THR A 612 9.99 19.24 -10.42
N LEU A 613 9.07 19.90 -9.70
CA LEU A 613 9.12 20.07 -8.25
C LEU A 613 7.81 19.57 -7.65
N ASN A 614 7.89 18.59 -6.78
CA ASN A 614 6.80 18.08 -5.97
C ASN A 614 7.12 18.36 -4.51
N ALA A 615 6.18 18.95 -3.77
CA ALA A 615 6.39 19.26 -2.35
C ALA A 615 5.12 19.06 -1.54
N GLY A 616 5.27 18.54 -0.34
CA GLY A 616 4.19 18.31 0.61
C GLY A 616 4.58 18.77 2.01
N LEU A 617 3.64 19.40 2.69
CA LEU A 617 3.75 19.77 4.10
C LEU A 617 2.55 19.21 4.86
N VAL A 618 2.79 18.60 6.02
CA VAL A 618 1.73 18.08 6.90
C VAL A 618 2.07 18.30 8.37
N ASP A 619 1.15 18.91 9.10
CA ASP A 619 1.14 18.92 10.56
C ASP A 619 -0.08 18.12 11.04
N ALA A 620 0.18 16.95 11.65
CA ALA A 620 -0.83 16.01 12.11
C ALA A 620 -0.72 15.84 13.62
N GLN A 621 -1.78 16.15 14.37
CA GLN A 621 -1.78 16.18 15.83
C GLN A 621 -2.99 15.45 16.41
N ILE A 622 -2.74 14.63 17.43
CA ILE A 622 -3.77 14.08 18.31
C ILE A 622 -4.25 15.21 19.20
N THR A 623 -5.55 15.54 19.16
CA THR A 623 -6.07 16.66 19.97
C THR A 623 -6.46 16.27 21.39
N SER A 624 -6.80 15.00 21.61
CA SER A 624 -6.99 14.40 22.93
C SER A 624 -6.78 12.89 22.86
N PHE A 625 -6.45 12.28 23.97
CA PHE A 625 -6.30 10.83 24.09
C PHE A 625 -7.06 10.36 25.33
N PRO A 626 -7.88 9.29 25.24
CA PRO A 626 -8.60 8.75 26.40
C PRO A 626 -7.61 8.05 27.35
N ASP A 627 -7.84 8.16 28.65
CA ASP A 627 -7.13 7.34 29.62
C ASP A 627 -7.65 5.91 29.55
N LEU A 628 -6.71 4.96 29.38
CA LEU A 628 -7.07 3.55 29.20
C LEU A 628 -7.05 2.81 30.55
N PRO A 629 -7.91 1.82 30.73
CA PRO A 629 -7.94 1.03 31.96
C PRO A 629 -6.62 0.23 32.13
N GLY A 630 -6.08 0.22 33.33
CA GLY A 630 -4.94 -0.63 33.69
C GLY A 630 -3.57 0.02 33.53
N THR A 631 -3.49 1.25 33.05
CA THR A 631 -2.24 2.03 32.93
C THR A 631 -1.95 2.81 34.22
N THR A 632 -0.68 2.96 34.57
CA THR A 632 -0.25 3.70 35.77
C THR A 632 -0.10 5.20 35.55
N THR A 633 0.14 5.61 34.30
CA THR A 633 0.24 7.01 33.88
C THR A 633 -0.86 7.28 32.86
N PRO A 634 -1.73 8.28 33.11
CA PRO A 634 -2.80 8.61 32.18
C PRO A 634 -2.26 9.00 30.81
N GLU A 635 -2.72 8.36 29.75
CA GLU A 635 -2.31 8.62 28.36
C GLU A 635 -2.64 10.05 27.93
N SER A 636 -3.69 10.62 28.46
CA SER A 636 -4.07 12.02 28.23
C SER A 636 -2.95 13.00 28.60
N THR A 637 -2.02 12.61 29.47
CA THR A 637 -0.92 13.49 29.92
C THR A 637 0.25 13.55 28.95
N TYR A 638 0.47 12.52 28.11
CA TYR A 638 1.64 12.46 27.22
C TYR A 638 1.30 12.24 25.75
N LEU A 639 0.11 11.72 25.42
CA LEU A 639 -0.31 11.51 24.03
C LEU A 639 -1.19 12.65 23.50
N ALA A 640 -1.90 13.38 24.36
CA ALA A 640 -2.67 14.54 23.93
C ALA A 640 -1.73 15.65 23.41
N TYR A 641 -2.08 16.21 22.25
CA TYR A 641 -1.29 17.23 21.52
C TYR A 641 0.04 16.73 20.97
N SER A 642 0.30 15.41 21.00
CA SER A 642 1.45 14.83 20.32
C SER A 642 1.21 14.78 18.80
N ARG A 643 2.30 14.75 18.03
CA ARG A 643 2.23 14.50 16.58
C ARG A 643 1.92 13.02 16.35
N LEU A 644 1.18 12.74 15.30
CA LEU A 644 1.01 11.36 14.82
C LEU A 644 2.38 10.83 14.38
N PRO A 645 2.77 9.63 14.83
CA PRO A 645 4.03 9.01 14.45
C PRO A 645 4.01 8.56 12.98
N GLY A 646 5.22 8.40 12.40
CA GLY A 646 5.39 7.89 11.04
C GLY A 646 5.04 8.88 9.92
N ILE A 647 4.74 10.15 10.25
CA ILE A 647 4.33 11.16 9.28
C ILE A 647 5.44 12.22 9.15
N PRO A 648 6.17 12.29 8.00
CA PRO A 648 7.10 13.37 7.74
C PRO A 648 6.37 14.72 7.70
N SER A 649 6.96 15.75 8.34
CA SER A 649 6.36 17.09 8.32
C SER A 649 6.50 17.80 6.98
N ALA A 650 7.49 17.40 6.20
CA ALA A 650 7.75 17.92 4.87
C ALA A 650 8.38 16.84 3.99
N THR A 651 7.95 16.81 2.75
CA THR A 651 8.56 16.05 1.66
C THR A 651 8.77 16.97 0.47
N ALA A 652 9.89 16.83 -0.23
CA ALA A 652 10.11 17.56 -1.47
C ALA A 652 10.90 16.69 -2.45
N ASN A 653 10.52 16.74 -3.71
CA ASN A 653 11.24 16.04 -4.77
C ASN A 653 11.48 17.02 -5.93
N LEU A 654 12.75 17.18 -6.33
CA LEU A 654 13.19 18.01 -7.42
C LEU A 654 13.82 17.14 -8.50
N ILE A 655 13.27 17.16 -9.70
CA ILE A 655 13.75 16.38 -10.84
C ILE A 655 14.13 17.34 -11.96
N TYR A 656 15.34 17.19 -12.50
CA TYR A 656 15.77 17.87 -13.71
C TYR A 656 16.15 16.83 -14.77
N ALA A 657 15.65 17.03 -15.98
CA ALA A 657 15.98 16.23 -17.15
C ALA A 657 16.32 17.12 -18.34
N HIS A 658 17.35 16.75 -19.12
CA HIS A 658 17.72 17.39 -20.36
C HIS A 658 17.66 16.39 -21.51
N THR A 659 17.05 16.78 -22.64
CA THR A 659 16.86 15.92 -23.80
C THR A 659 17.83 16.33 -24.92
N PHE A 660 18.80 15.48 -25.23
CA PHE A 660 19.67 15.64 -26.38
C PHE A 660 19.13 14.86 -27.58
N THR A 661 18.85 15.53 -28.69
CA THR A 661 18.58 14.85 -29.96
C THR A 661 19.93 14.65 -30.69
N LEU A 662 20.33 13.40 -30.90
CA LEU A 662 21.58 13.04 -31.56
C LEU A 662 21.43 13.11 -33.08
N GLY A 663 22.55 13.19 -33.81
CA GLY A 663 22.55 13.38 -35.26
C GLY A 663 21.93 12.25 -36.08
N ASN A 664 21.72 11.08 -35.48
CA ASN A 664 20.98 9.94 -36.06
C ASN A 664 19.47 9.93 -35.70
N GLY A 665 19.00 10.94 -34.99
CA GLY A 665 17.62 11.04 -34.53
C GLY A 665 17.29 10.27 -33.24
N SER A 666 18.28 9.62 -32.58
CA SER A 666 18.08 9.04 -31.26
C SER A 666 18.08 10.12 -30.18
N ILE A 667 17.48 9.81 -29.05
CA ILE A 667 17.33 10.71 -27.91
C ILE A 667 18.20 10.20 -26.75
N LEU A 668 18.90 11.11 -26.08
CA LEU A 668 19.67 10.83 -24.86
C LEU A 668 19.16 11.78 -23.76
N THR A 669 18.72 11.24 -22.65
CA THR A 669 18.11 12.01 -21.56
C THR A 669 18.81 11.73 -20.22
N PRO A 670 19.86 12.50 -19.85
CA PRO A 670 20.33 12.53 -18.48
C PRO A 670 19.29 13.14 -17.55
N ARG A 671 19.18 12.56 -16.36
CA ARG A 671 18.25 12.98 -15.31
C ARG A 671 18.97 13.02 -13.97
N ALA A 672 18.65 14.01 -13.14
CA ALA A 672 19.03 14.10 -11.74
C ALA A 672 17.80 14.37 -10.90
N GLU A 673 17.72 13.68 -9.78
CA GLU A 673 16.62 13.78 -8.82
C GLU A 673 17.19 13.97 -7.42
N ALA A 674 16.57 14.84 -6.62
CA ALA A 674 16.86 15.05 -5.22
C ALA A 674 15.57 15.00 -4.41
N ARG A 675 15.43 14.00 -3.53
CA ARG A 675 14.30 13.79 -2.65
C ARG A 675 14.69 14.12 -1.22
N TYR A 676 14.01 15.08 -0.62
CA TYR A 676 14.14 15.46 0.78
C TYR A 676 12.94 14.95 1.58
N VAL A 677 13.20 14.38 2.75
CA VAL A 677 12.20 13.98 3.73
C VAL A 677 12.59 14.55 5.09
N ALA A 678 11.70 15.32 5.69
CA ALA A 678 11.92 15.87 7.02
C ALA A 678 11.87 14.77 8.08
N GLY A 679 12.70 14.90 9.07
CA GLY A 679 12.73 14.02 10.22
C GLY A 679 11.41 13.99 11.00
N GLY A 680 11.18 12.90 11.69
CA GLY A 680 9.96 12.69 12.46
C GLY A 680 10.05 11.52 13.43
N ASN A 681 8.98 11.31 14.19
CA ASN A 681 8.87 10.16 15.07
C ASN A 681 8.50 8.94 14.25
N SER A 682 9.26 7.87 14.39
CA SER A 682 9.02 6.59 13.69
C SER A 682 8.33 5.54 14.57
N VAL A 683 8.13 5.84 15.87
CA VAL A 683 7.59 4.88 16.83
C VAL A 683 6.08 5.04 16.98
N GLU A 684 5.36 3.95 16.90
CA GLU A 684 3.90 3.95 17.14
C GLU A 684 3.55 4.23 18.62
N ILE A 685 2.30 4.67 18.82
CA ILE A 685 1.75 4.95 20.16
C ILE A 685 1.85 3.74 21.08
N THR A 686 1.61 2.53 20.56
CA THR A 686 1.75 1.29 21.33
C THR A 686 3.16 1.02 21.81
N GLN A 687 4.14 1.41 21.03
CA GLN A 687 5.56 1.27 21.36
C GLN A 687 5.99 2.34 22.37
N LEU A 688 5.47 3.56 22.28
CA LEU A 688 5.67 4.58 23.29
C LEU A 688 5.10 4.16 24.66
N GLN A 689 3.97 3.46 24.68
CA GLN A 689 3.39 2.89 25.90
C GLN A 689 4.25 1.75 26.47
N ASN A 690 4.77 0.87 25.60
CA ASN A 690 5.63 -0.23 26.02
C ASN A 690 6.94 0.23 26.63
N THR A 691 7.54 1.30 26.12
CA THR A 691 8.79 1.86 26.68
C THR A 691 8.55 2.53 28.03
N SER A 692 7.37 3.07 28.29
CA SER A 692 7.02 3.65 29.60
C SER A 692 6.81 2.59 30.70
N GLY A 693 6.58 1.34 30.34
CA GLY A 693 6.41 0.20 31.26
C GLY A 693 7.73 -0.46 31.70
N VAL A 694 8.84 -0.17 31.05
CA VAL A 694 10.16 -0.65 31.46
C VAL A 694 10.61 0.16 32.68
N ALA A 695 10.77 -0.50 33.82
CA ALA A 695 11.18 0.14 35.09
C ALA A 695 12.43 1.02 34.89
N GLY A 696 12.25 2.33 34.87
CA GLY A 696 13.30 3.33 34.72
C GLY A 696 13.25 4.20 33.46
N ALA A 697 12.41 3.90 32.49
CA ALA A 697 12.25 4.68 31.26
C ALA A 697 10.88 5.38 31.23
N ALA A 698 10.79 6.55 31.84
CA ALA A 698 9.60 7.41 31.67
C ALA A 698 9.76 8.18 30.36
N CYS A 699 9.15 7.69 29.27
CA CYS A 699 9.02 8.41 28.03
C CYS A 699 7.84 9.38 28.11
N GLY A 700 8.02 10.52 28.75
CA GLY A 700 7.04 11.60 28.79
C GLY A 700 7.44 12.76 27.88
N PRO A 701 6.51 13.69 27.55
CA PRO A 701 6.85 14.92 26.84
C PRO A 701 7.97 15.66 27.58
N GLY A 702 9.13 15.80 26.93
CA GLY A 702 10.33 16.39 27.51
C GLY A 702 11.34 15.40 28.12
N GLN A 703 11.06 14.09 28.10
CA GLN A 703 11.97 13.04 28.56
C GLN A 703 12.42 12.07 27.45
N LEU A 704 12.30 12.48 26.20
CA LEU A 704 12.76 11.74 25.03
C LEU A 704 14.25 11.32 25.10
N THR A 705 15.05 12.01 25.92
CA THR A 705 16.47 11.65 26.17
C THR A 705 16.67 10.37 26.98
N SER A 706 15.65 9.87 27.70
CA SER A 706 15.76 8.64 28.49
C SER A 706 15.24 7.40 27.74
N CYS A 707 14.48 7.59 26.67
CA CYS A 707 14.03 6.52 25.79
C CYS A 707 15.04 6.20 24.67
N GLY A 708 16.16 6.91 24.66
CA GLY A 708 17.14 6.86 23.58
C GLY A 708 16.65 7.62 22.34
N ASP A 709 17.53 7.99 21.46
CA ASP A 709 17.23 8.67 20.20
C ASP A 709 16.51 7.77 19.17
N TYR A 710 15.91 6.66 19.60
CA TYR A 710 15.29 5.66 18.72
C TYR A 710 14.00 6.15 18.07
N ASP A 711 13.33 7.11 18.68
CA ASP A 711 12.02 7.60 18.24
C ASP A 711 12.09 8.59 17.07
N TYR A 712 13.30 9.04 16.74
CA TYR A 712 13.47 10.13 15.81
C TYR A 712 14.43 9.75 14.69
N HIS A 713 13.93 9.70 13.46
CA HIS A 713 14.80 9.72 12.29
C HIS A 713 15.13 11.18 11.92
N SER A 714 16.40 11.45 11.64
CA SER A 714 16.84 12.76 11.13
C SER A 714 16.32 12.99 9.72
N ASP A 715 16.25 14.27 9.32
CA ASP A 715 16.03 14.61 7.92
C ASP A 715 17.07 13.93 7.03
N TYR A 716 16.64 13.53 5.86
CA TYR A 716 17.55 12.95 4.88
C TYR A 716 17.24 13.45 3.46
N THR A 717 18.27 13.37 2.62
CA THR A 717 18.15 13.66 1.20
C THR A 717 18.74 12.52 0.40
N ILE A 718 17.96 11.99 -0.53
CA ILE A 718 18.37 10.97 -1.47
C ILE A 718 18.58 11.62 -2.83
N VAL A 719 19.71 11.33 -3.46
CA VAL A 719 20.02 11.82 -4.81
C VAL A 719 20.11 10.62 -5.75
N ASN A 720 19.35 10.68 -6.85
CA ASN A 720 19.32 9.67 -7.89
C ASN A 720 19.82 10.27 -9.20
N LEU A 721 20.55 9.50 -9.99
CA LEU A 721 20.99 9.85 -11.32
C LEU A 721 20.54 8.80 -12.32
N GLY A 722 20.09 9.23 -13.49
CA GLY A 722 19.68 8.36 -14.57
C GLY A 722 20.19 8.85 -15.93
N LEU A 723 20.34 7.92 -16.86
CA LEU A 723 20.69 8.18 -18.25
C LEU A 723 19.86 7.29 -19.16
N GLY A 724 18.85 7.87 -19.79
CA GLY A 724 18.02 7.20 -20.78
C GLY A 724 18.53 7.40 -22.20
N TRP A 725 18.43 6.37 -23.02
CA TRP A 725 18.64 6.43 -24.46
C TRP A 725 17.47 5.80 -25.19
N LEU A 726 16.94 6.47 -26.21
CA LEU A 726 15.85 6.00 -27.03
C LEU A 726 16.26 6.00 -28.50
N SER A 727 16.02 4.90 -29.22
CA SER A 727 16.30 4.81 -30.64
C SER A 727 15.42 5.78 -31.45
N PRO A 728 15.82 6.11 -32.72
CA PRO A 728 15.11 7.14 -33.52
C PRO A 728 13.62 6.89 -33.75
N LYS A 729 13.20 5.61 -33.69
CA LYS A 729 11.80 5.19 -33.86
C LYS A 729 11.12 4.83 -32.54
N GLY A 730 11.79 5.01 -31.40
CA GLY A 730 11.27 4.58 -30.11
C GLY A 730 11.20 3.06 -29.92
N THR A 731 11.67 2.26 -30.88
CA THR A 731 11.62 0.78 -30.82
C THR A 731 12.49 0.20 -29.71
N TYR A 732 13.65 0.80 -29.44
CA TYR A 732 14.60 0.34 -28.42
C TYR A 732 14.87 1.46 -27.46
N GLY A 733 14.81 1.19 -26.18
CA GLY A 733 15.23 2.06 -25.10
C GLY A 733 16.23 1.35 -24.20
N LEU A 734 17.16 2.11 -23.66
CA LEU A 734 18.12 1.69 -22.64
C LEU A 734 18.09 2.74 -21.53
N ASN A 735 18.14 2.31 -20.29
CA ASN A 735 18.30 3.19 -19.15
C ASN A 735 19.37 2.64 -18.22
N ALA A 736 20.21 3.52 -17.69
CA ALA A 736 21.15 3.20 -16.63
C ALA A 736 20.95 4.17 -15.48
N TYR A 737 21.03 3.70 -14.26
CA TYR A 737 20.76 4.52 -13.09
C TYR A 737 21.69 4.21 -11.92
N VAL A 738 21.83 5.22 -11.07
CA VAL A 738 22.39 5.12 -9.72
C VAL A 738 21.36 5.73 -8.78
N ARG A 739 20.80 4.93 -7.89
CA ARG A 739 19.92 5.40 -6.81
C ARG A 739 20.73 5.59 -5.54
N ASN A 740 20.31 6.56 -4.73
CA ASN A 740 20.97 6.89 -3.47
C ASN A 740 22.50 7.11 -3.64
N VAL A 741 22.89 8.04 -4.53
CA VAL A 741 24.29 8.34 -4.84
C VAL A 741 25.14 8.62 -3.59
N GLY A 742 24.52 9.28 -2.60
CA GLY A 742 25.13 9.62 -1.32
C GLY A 742 25.36 8.44 -0.38
N ASP A 743 24.79 7.27 -0.69
CA ASP A 743 24.78 6.09 0.21
C ASP A 743 24.19 6.43 1.59
N THR A 744 23.14 7.25 1.58
CA THR A 744 22.45 7.71 2.80
C THR A 744 21.59 6.57 3.32
N ILE A 745 21.84 6.16 4.56
CA ILE A 745 21.04 5.14 5.23
C ILE A 745 20.14 5.82 6.25
N TYR A 746 18.86 5.56 6.16
CA TYR A 746 17.85 6.02 7.13
C TYR A 746 17.03 4.84 7.63
N VAL A 747 16.28 5.03 8.69
CA VAL A 747 15.40 4.03 9.27
C VAL A 747 14.02 4.21 8.65
N GLU A 748 13.54 3.21 7.93
CA GLU A 748 12.19 3.18 7.36
C GLU A 748 11.14 2.84 8.39
N GLY A 749 11.53 2.09 9.42
CA GLY A 749 10.65 1.73 10.50
C GLY A 749 11.41 1.21 11.70
N LEU A 750 10.78 1.29 12.86
CA LEU A 750 11.31 0.85 14.12
C LEU A 750 10.26 0.02 14.86
N ASN A 751 10.66 -1.18 15.30
CA ASN A 751 9.87 -2.00 16.18
C ASN A 751 10.57 -2.12 17.55
N ILE A 752 9.87 -1.75 18.62
CA ILE A 752 10.37 -1.89 19.97
C ILE A 752 9.58 -3.00 20.65
N ASN A 753 10.22 -4.14 20.85
CA ASN A 753 9.60 -5.29 21.48
C ASN A 753 10.40 -5.70 22.72
N HIS A 754 9.77 -5.77 23.90
CA HIS A 754 10.39 -6.19 25.16
C HIS A 754 11.73 -5.52 25.50
N GLY A 755 11.86 -4.21 25.19
CA GLY A 755 13.08 -3.45 25.44
C GLY A 755 14.19 -3.64 24.39
N ASN A 756 13.94 -4.39 23.32
CA ASN A 756 14.82 -4.48 22.16
C ASN A 756 14.22 -3.65 21.02
N ALA A 757 15.02 -2.77 20.45
CA ALA A 757 14.64 -2.01 19.26
C ALA A 757 15.18 -2.71 18.01
N GLN A 758 14.29 -2.97 17.06
CA GLN A 758 14.60 -3.50 15.74
C GLN A 758 14.34 -2.41 14.70
N ALA A 759 15.37 -2.03 13.97
CA ALA A 759 15.27 -1.01 12.94
C ALA A 759 15.29 -1.65 11.56
N TYR A 760 14.48 -1.12 10.66
CA TYR A 760 14.47 -1.49 9.25
C TYR A 760 15.22 -0.40 8.48
N PRO A 761 16.44 -0.72 7.98
CA PRO A 761 17.22 0.25 7.22
C PRO A 761 16.70 0.38 5.80
N SER A 762 16.82 1.59 5.25
CA SER A 762 16.56 1.88 3.84
C SER A 762 17.54 1.15 2.92
N GLU A 763 17.20 1.08 1.64
CA GLU A 763 18.13 0.58 0.62
C GLU A 763 19.41 1.43 0.58
N PRO A 764 20.61 0.81 0.49
CA PRO A 764 21.86 1.51 0.27
C PRO A 764 21.92 2.05 -1.16
N ARG A 765 23.09 2.57 -1.57
CA ARG A 765 23.31 2.96 -2.96
C ARG A 765 23.21 1.75 -3.89
N THR A 766 22.36 1.86 -4.92
CA THR A 766 22.11 0.81 -5.91
C THR A 766 22.43 1.29 -7.34
N TYR A 767 22.75 0.33 -8.19
CA TYR A 767 23.06 0.54 -9.61
C TYR A 767 22.23 -0.43 -10.41
N GLY A 768 21.75 0.01 -11.56
CA GLY A 768 21.06 -0.88 -12.47
C GLY A 768 21.04 -0.35 -13.89
N ALA A 769 20.65 -1.25 -14.77
CA ALA A 769 20.38 -0.93 -16.15
C ALA A 769 19.16 -1.70 -16.63
N SER A 770 18.30 -1.04 -17.40
CA SER A 770 17.15 -1.63 -18.02
C SER A 770 17.14 -1.41 -19.52
N PHE A 771 16.42 -2.30 -20.20
CA PHE A 771 16.11 -2.14 -21.61
C PHE A 771 14.63 -2.33 -21.83
N HIS A 772 14.10 -1.63 -22.83
CA HIS A 772 12.75 -1.93 -23.33
C HIS A 772 12.76 -2.03 -24.85
N VAL A 773 11.90 -2.88 -25.38
CA VAL A 773 11.73 -3.10 -26.81
C VAL A 773 10.23 -3.10 -27.11
N LYS A 774 9.85 -2.30 -28.12
CA LYS A 774 8.44 -2.16 -28.54
C LYS A 774 8.34 -2.35 -30.06
N PHE A 775 7.57 -3.33 -30.48
CA PHE A 775 7.33 -3.64 -31.88
C PHE A 775 5.87 -3.39 -32.27
#